data_cc81eab1ea1b25fd5ce739f0c5bf4e7d
#
_entry.id   cc81eab1ea1b25fd5ce739f0c5bf4e7d
#
_cell.length_a   1.000
_cell.length_b   1.000
_cell.length_c   1.000
_cell.angle_alpha   90.00
_cell.angle_beta   90.00
_cell.angle_gamma   90.00
#
_symmetry.space_group_name_H-M   'P 1'
#
loop_
_entity.id
_entity.type
_entity.pdbx_description
1 polymer ?
#
loop_
_entity_poly.entity_id
_entity_poly.type
_entity_poly.pdbx_seq_one_letter_code
_entity_poly.pdbx_strand_id
1 'polypeptide(L)'
;MRLGLPALAAGLLALRLLPELPSAGWLLAAAAAGLLLLFGRLYWLGLFLLGFAWACVSAQAALDGRLAAELDGRTLWLEGRISGLPASGNGVTRFQLEGVSSPREALPGRLRLSWRGAPPLMGGERWRLAVNLKRPRGLVNTAGFDYEAWLLAQRIGAIGTVKAGERLRPASGLDAWRDAWRQRLLAADTQGRGGALAALVLGDGSGLRADEWRMLQDTGTVHLMVISGSHISLLAGMLYGLVAGLFRLGCWPRRLPWLPCACGLALAGAWGYGLMAGFEVPVRRACLMVSLALLWRLRFRHLGVSRPLLGTLVLVLLAEPLACLQAGFWLSFLAVALLLWLFAGRLGRWRWWTAWGRAQWGMALGLAMPSLALGLPLSLSGALANLLAVPWVEMLVVPPALAGSLLLGVPGVGESLLWIAGASLDQLFHLLVLLAGLAGAWQPPAATAWGVALGMLGALCWLAPAGLPVRGLGALLMLPALAPLLRPIEAGYAEVRMLDVGQGLAVLLRTRGHALLYDAGARQGDFDMGERVVLPVLRSLDLRRLDGLLLSHADNDHAGGAPAVVSRFAPGWVVSGEPARLPSSLAARGCEERRWEWDGVTFAQWSWARADSANDRSCVLRVEARGEVLLLTGDIARAAEYAWLARQGEPRVDWLQAPHHGSRSSSGEAFVRRTRPHHVLVSRGWRNAFGHPHAEVVQRYAGIAAQIHDTARDGALTFTLGRGGEARGEREAAHFWREK
;
A
#
# COMPACT_ATOMS: atom_id res chain seq x y z
N MET A 1 -31.34 -6.36 22.58
CA MET A 1 -30.51 -7.07 21.56
C MET A 1 -30.10 -6.22 20.34
N ARG A 2 -30.80 -5.11 20.03
CA ARG A 2 -30.50 -4.33 18.80
C ARG A 2 -29.13 -3.60 18.81
N LEU A 3 -28.60 -3.23 19.97
CA LEU A 3 -27.34 -2.51 20.14
C LEU A 3 -26.11 -3.39 20.36
N GLY A 4 -26.29 -4.70 20.64
CA GLY A 4 -25.18 -5.57 21.04
C GLY A 4 -24.14 -5.82 19.95
N LEU A 5 -24.58 -6.26 18.76
CA LEU A 5 -23.65 -6.50 17.65
C LEU A 5 -22.93 -5.22 17.17
N PRO A 6 -23.61 -4.05 17.01
CA PRO A 6 -22.92 -2.79 16.72
C PRO A 6 -21.88 -2.41 17.78
N ALA A 7 -22.20 -2.57 19.06
CA ALA A 7 -21.28 -2.26 20.16
C ALA A 7 -20.05 -3.18 20.16
N LEU A 8 -20.25 -4.49 19.96
CA LEU A 8 -19.15 -5.44 19.82
C LEU A 8 -18.23 -5.09 18.64
N ALA A 9 -18.84 -4.78 17.48
CA ALA A 9 -18.07 -4.35 16.30
C ALA A 9 -17.28 -3.06 16.58
N ALA A 10 -17.90 -2.08 17.24
CA ALA A 10 -17.24 -0.82 17.59
C ALA A 10 -16.05 -1.07 18.55
N GLY A 11 -16.19 -1.94 19.54
CA GLY A 11 -15.10 -2.33 20.44
C GLY A 11 -13.92 -2.96 19.68
N LEU A 12 -14.20 -3.89 18.76
CA LEU A 12 -13.18 -4.54 17.92
C LEU A 12 -12.47 -3.53 16.99
N LEU A 13 -13.21 -2.56 16.43
CA LEU A 13 -12.68 -1.54 15.53
C LEU A 13 -11.88 -0.44 16.25
N ALA A 14 -12.15 -0.21 17.54
CA ALA A 14 -11.46 0.80 18.36
C ALA A 14 -9.94 0.55 18.42
N LEU A 15 -9.49 -0.70 18.21
CA LEU A 15 -8.08 -1.07 18.10
C LEU A 15 -7.30 -0.15 17.13
N ARG A 16 -7.89 0.21 15.98
CA ARG A 16 -7.22 1.03 14.96
C ARG A 16 -6.86 2.44 15.44
N LEU A 17 -7.56 2.93 16.45
CA LEU A 17 -7.38 4.30 16.96
C LEU A 17 -6.31 4.40 18.04
N LEU A 18 -5.76 3.28 18.49
CA LEU A 18 -4.80 3.26 19.58
C LEU A 18 -3.39 3.67 19.12
N PRO A 19 -2.74 4.60 19.80
CA PRO A 19 -1.32 4.88 19.61
C PRO A 19 -0.43 3.77 20.21
N GLU A 20 -0.85 3.21 21.37
CA GLU A 20 -0.18 2.13 22.08
C GLU A 20 -1.23 1.16 22.63
N LEU A 21 -0.85 -0.10 22.81
CA LEU A 21 -1.75 -1.09 23.40
C LEU A 21 -1.83 -0.91 24.92
N PRO A 22 -3.02 -1.01 25.53
CA PRO A 22 -3.17 -0.99 26.98
C PRO A 22 -2.44 -2.17 27.64
N SER A 23 -1.97 -1.97 28.87
CA SER A 23 -1.34 -3.04 29.65
C SER A 23 -2.30 -4.20 29.93
N ALA A 24 -1.73 -5.38 30.18
CA ALA A 24 -2.52 -6.60 30.47
C ALA A 24 -3.49 -6.40 31.64
N GLY A 25 -3.11 -5.65 32.68
CA GLY A 25 -3.98 -5.36 33.82
C GLY A 25 -5.25 -4.59 33.42
N TRP A 26 -5.10 -3.56 32.56
CA TRP A 26 -6.23 -2.80 32.03
C TRP A 26 -7.13 -3.66 31.13
N LEU A 27 -6.56 -4.55 30.33
CA LEU A 27 -7.33 -5.45 29.47
C LEU A 27 -8.11 -6.47 30.29
N LEU A 28 -7.52 -7.01 31.36
CA LEU A 28 -8.23 -7.91 32.29
C LEU A 28 -9.37 -7.18 33.02
N ALA A 29 -9.13 -5.96 33.50
CA ALA A 29 -10.16 -5.15 34.14
C ALA A 29 -11.31 -4.83 33.16
N ALA A 30 -10.99 -4.46 31.93
CA ALA A 30 -12.00 -4.21 30.89
C ALA A 30 -12.80 -5.46 30.55
N ALA A 31 -12.16 -6.64 30.46
CA ALA A 31 -12.83 -7.91 30.21
C ALA A 31 -13.73 -8.30 31.39
N ALA A 32 -13.26 -8.17 32.63
CA ALA A 32 -14.05 -8.46 33.84
C ALA A 32 -15.27 -7.52 33.96
N ALA A 33 -15.07 -6.22 33.79
CA ALA A 33 -16.17 -5.25 33.74
C ALA A 33 -17.13 -5.54 32.57
N GLY A 34 -16.60 -5.93 31.42
CA GLY A 34 -17.40 -6.35 30.29
C GLY A 34 -18.31 -7.53 30.60
N LEU A 35 -17.79 -8.59 31.24
CA LEU A 35 -18.54 -9.75 31.64
C LEU A 35 -19.65 -9.40 32.66
N LEU A 36 -19.34 -8.59 33.67
CA LEU A 36 -20.29 -8.14 34.67
C LEU A 36 -21.46 -7.35 34.04
N LEU A 37 -21.17 -6.48 33.12
CA LEU A 37 -22.16 -5.62 32.45
C LEU A 37 -23.10 -6.42 31.51
N LEU A 38 -22.73 -7.64 31.09
CA LEU A 38 -23.61 -8.51 30.26
C LEU A 38 -24.94 -8.83 30.93
N PHE A 39 -24.97 -8.92 32.25
CA PHE A 39 -26.17 -9.27 33.02
C PHE A 39 -27.07 -8.07 33.29
N GLY A 40 -26.70 -6.86 32.88
CA GLY A 40 -27.42 -5.63 33.15
C GLY A 40 -27.99 -4.94 31.91
N ARG A 41 -28.59 -3.77 32.13
CA ARG A 41 -29.10 -2.90 31.05
C ARG A 41 -28.00 -2.36 30.15
N LEU A 42 -26.76 -2.35 30.64
CA LEU A 42 -25.56 -1.88 29.94
C LEU A 42 -24.82 -2.99 29.19
N TYR A 43 -25.48 -4.12 28.88
CA TYR A 43 -24.91 -5.25 28.16
C TYR A 43 -24.18 -4.84 26.85
N TRP A 44 -24.62 -3.79 26.18
CA TRP A 44 -23.99 -3.27 24.98
C TRP A 44 -22.59 -2.71 25.26
N LEU A 45 -22.41 -2.01 26.41
CA LEU A 45 -21.11 -1.54 26.85
C LEU A 45 -20.22 -2.73 27.25
N GLY A 46 -20.80 -3.75 27.88
CA GLY A 46 -20.12 -5.02 28.17
C GLY A 46 -19.56 -5.67 26.91
N LEU A 47 -20.35 -5.76 25.83
CA LEU A 47 -19.93 -6.31 24.56
C LEU A 47 -18.85 -5.42 23.88
N PHE A 48 -18.94 -4.10 23.99
CA PHE A 48 -17.90 -3.19 23.50
C PHE A 48 -16.56 -3.46 24.20
N LEU A 49 -16.54 -3.54 25.53
CA LEU A 49 -15.33 -3.78 26.32
C LEU A 49 -14.72 -5.16 26.03
N LEU A 50 -15.54 -6.20 25.88
CA LEU A 50 -15.06 -7.53 25.51
C LEU A 50 -14.47 -7.56 24.11
N GLY A 51 -15.12 -6.90 23.13
CA GLY A 51 -14.59 -6.78 21.78
C GLY A 51 -13.26 -6.02 21.75
N PHE A 52 -13.17 -4.93 22.50
CA PHE A 52 -11.96 -4.13 22.63
C PHE A 52 -10.80 -4.93 23.25
N ALA A 53 -11.07 -5.60 24.38
CA ALA A 53 -10.06 -6.41 25.05
C ALA A 53 -9.56 -7.56 24.15
N TRP A 54 -10.48 -8.26 23.46
CA TRP A 54 -10.14 -9.30 22.50
C TRP A 54 -9.24 -8.80 21.37
N ALA A 55 -9.59 -7.64 20.77
CA ALA A 55 -8.81 -7.04 19.71
C ALA A 55 -7.39 -6.68 20.16
N CYS A 56 -7.25 -6.08 21.35
CA CYS A 56 -5.95 -5.72 21.93
C CYS A 56 -5.10 -6.96 22.25
N VAL A 57 -5.68 -8.00 22.86
CA VAL A 57 -4.97 -9.27 23.13
C VAL A 57 -4.50 -9.93 21.85
N SER A 58 -5.34 -9.95 20.80
CA SER A 58 -4.96 -10.51 19.49
C SER A 58 -3.85 -9.70 18.82
N ALA A 59 -3.86 -8.38 18.98
CA ALA A 59 -2.81 -7.50 18.47
C ALA A 59 -1.49 -7.72 19.23
N GLN A 60 -1.53 -7.81 20.56
CA GLN A 60 -0.36 -8.09 21.39
C GLN A 60 0.26 -9.44 21.02
N ALA A 61 -0.54 -10.49 20.89
CA ALA A 61 -0.05 -11.81 20.47
C ALA A 61 0.62 -11.79 19.08
N ALA A 62 0.14 -10.94 18.16
CA ALA A 62 0.77 -10.78 16.85
C ALA A 62 2.09 -9.99 16.92
N LEU A 63 2.20 -9.02 17.82
CA LEU A 63 3.44 -8.29 18.10
C LEU A 63 4.48 -9.19 18.76
N ASP A 64 4.08 -9.98 19.75
CA ASP A 64 4.93 -10.94 20.44
C ASP A 64 5.44 -12.05 19.51
N GLY A 65 4.67 -12.36 18.45
CA GLY A 65 5.06 -13.28 17.39
C GLY A 65 6.05 -12.71 16.36
N ARG A 66 6.57 -11.49 16.57
CA ARG A 66 7.63 -10.91 15.72
C ARG A 66 8.99 -11.52 16.03
N LEU A 67 9.92 -11.39 15.08
CA LEU A 67 11.32 -11.81 15.24
C LEU A 67 11.93 -11.13 16.46
N ALA A 68 12.62 -11.90 17.30
CA ALA A 68 13.39 -11.37 18.43
C ALA A 68 14.44 -10.35 17.95
N ALA A 69 14.68 -9.30 18.73
CA ALA A 69 15.58 -8.20 18.35
C ALA A 69 17.03 -8.67 18.11
N GLU A 70 17.47 -9.69 18.85
CA GLU A 70 18.80 -10.29 18.78
C GLU A 70 19.04 -11.03 17.46
N LEU A 71 17.95 -11.45 16.79
CA LEU A 71 18.00 -12.16 15.50
C LEU A 71 17.89 -11.23 14.28
N ASP A 72 17.61 -9.93 14.52
CA ASP A 72 17.47 -8.93 13.47
C ASP A 72 18.79 -8.72 12.72
N GLY A 73 18.80 -8.96 11.41
CA GLY A 73 19.96 -8.88 10.53
C GLY A 73 20.86 -10.14 10.53
N ARG A 74 20.53 -11.18 11.30
CA ARG A 74 21.29 -12.45 11.32
C ARG A 74 20.87 -13.39 10.18
N THR A 75 21.85 -14.15 9.70
CA THR A 75 21.58 -15.22 8.73
C THR A 75 21.46 -16.56 9.47
N LEU A 76 20.30 -17.19 9.31
CA LEU A 76 19.98 -18.44 10.01
C LEU A 76 19.51 -19.50 8.99
N TRP A 77 19.79 -20.76 9.31
CA TRP A 77 19.18 -21.90 8.63
C TRP A 77 17.82 -22.18 9.27
N LEU A 78 16.81 -22.27 8.42
CA LEU A 78 15.44 -22.57 8.84
C LEU A 78 14.76 -23.49 7.83
N GLU A 79 13.76 -24.21 8.29
CA GLU A 79 12.89 -25.05 7.46
C GLU A 79 11.48 -24.52 7.49
N GLY A 80 10.76 -24.68 6.38
CA GLY A 80 9.37 -24.29 6.30
C GLY A 80 8.74 -24.72 4.97
N ARG A 81 7.44 -24.50 4.88
CA ARG A 81 6.65 -24.79 3.67
C ARG A 81 6.30 -23.49 2.96
N ILE A 82 6.46 -23.46 1.66
CA ILE A 82 6.02 -22.34 0.82
C ILE A 82 4.48 -22.30 0.86
N SER A 83 3.93 -21.18 1.30
CA SER A 83 2.50 -20.93 1.38
C SER A 83 2.06 -19.97 0.28
N GLY A 84 0.94 -20.29 -0.36
CA GLY A 84 0.42 -19.53 -1.50
C GLY A 84 1.23 -19.75 -2.78
N LEU A 85 1.10 -18.80 -3.71
CA LEU A 85 1.77 -18.85 -5.01
C LEU A 85 3.03 -17.97 -4.98
N PRO A 86 4.23 -18.52 -5.29
CA PRO A 86 5.44 -17.71 -5.44
C PRO A 86 5.32 -16.72 -6.59
N ALA A 87 5.70 -15.47 -6.35
CA ALA A 87 5.67 -14.40 -7.34
C ALA A 87 7.09 -14.11 -7.86
N SER A 88 7.36 -14.41 -9.12
CA SER A 88 8.66 -14.19 -9.75
C SER A 88 8.59 -12.97 -10.67
N GLY A 89 9.62 -12.11 -10.59
CA GLY A 89 9.75 -10.93 -11.45
C GLY A 89 11.15 -10.34 -11.33
N ASN A 90 11.72 -9.91 -12.46
CA ASN A 90 13.04 -9.24 -12.52
C ASN A 90 14.16 -9.97 -11.77
N GLY A 91 14.20 -11.30 -11.89
CA GLY A 91 15.24 -12.15 -11.28
C GLY A 91 15.09 -12.33 -9.75
N VAL A 92 13.97 -11.89 -9.15
CA VAL A 92 13.66 -12.06 -7.72
C VAL A 92 12.34 -12.80 -7.57
N THR A 93 12.34 -13.90 -6.82
CA THR A 93 11.11 -14.60 -6.41
C THR A 93 10.74 -14.22 -4.99
N ARG A 94 9.50 -13.77 -4.79
CA ARG A 94 8.92 -13.42 -3.48
C ARG A 94 7.89 -14.46 -3.09
N PHE A 95 7.95 -14.95 -1.86
CA PHE A 95 7.05 -15.97 -1.36
C PHE A 95 6.86 -15.86 0.16
N GLN A 96 5.83 -16.52 0.66
CA GLN A 96 5.63 -16.68 2.10
C GLN A 96 6.07 -18.09 2.52
N LEU A 97 6.62 -18.17 3.73
CA LEU A 97 7.02 -19.44 4.35
C LEU A 97 6.22 -19.61 5.65
N GLU A 98 5.57 -20.74 5.80
CA GLU A 98 4.77 -21.11 6.98
C GLU A 98 5.31 -22.36 7.65
N GLY A 99 4.92 -22.57 8.94
CA GLY A 99 5.41 -23.68 9.73
C GLY A 99 6.92 -23.65 9.88
N VAL A 100 7.44 -22.45 10.10
CA VAL A 100 8.88 -22.19 10.18
C VAL A 100 9.47 -22.79 11.46
N SER A 101 10.56 -23.50 11.32
CA SER A 101 11.30 -24.08 12.44
C SER A 101 12.81 -23.91 12.26
N SER A 102 13.52 -23.74 13.36
CA SER A 102 14.96 -23.74 13.44
C SER A 102 15.41 -24.58 14.63
N PRO A 103 16.51 -25.35 14.53
CA PRO A 103 16.96 -26.20 15.63
C PRO A 103 17.39 -25.42 16.90
N ARG A 104 17.73 -24.13 16.76
CA ARG A 104 18.38 -23.36 17.82
C ARG A 104 17.62 -22.13 18.28
N GLU A 105 16.67 -21.63 17.47
CA GLU A 105 16.04 -20.33 17.71
C GLU A 105 14.53 -20.44 17.54
N ALA A 106 13.77 -19.74 18.38
CA ALA A 106 12.34 -19.55 18.22
C ALA A 106 12.09 -18.53 17.10
N LEU A 107 11.41 -18.95 16.06
CA LEU A 107 11.12 -18.11 14.88
C LEU A 107 9.64 -17.83 14.74
N PRO A 108 9.27 -16.70 14.10
CA PRO A 108 7.89 -16.41 13.73
C PRO A 108 7.29 -17.52 12.86
N GLY A 109 6.02 -17.85 13.08
CA GLY A 109 5.34 -18.92 12.33
C GLY A 109 5.15 -18.62 10.84
N ARG A 110 5.20 -17.33 10.44
CA ARG A 110 5.04 -16.88 9.06
C ARG A 110 6.10 -15.82 8.71
N LEU A 111 6.82 -16.07 7.60
CA LEU A 111 7.85 -15.19 7.07
C LEU A 111 7.49 -14.75 5.64
N ARG A 112 7.92 -13.55 5.25
CA ARG A 112 7.92 -13.10 3.85
C ARG A 112 9.34 -13.00 3.34
N LEU A 113 9.67 -13.82 2.33
CA LEU A 113 11.02 -13.99 1.84
C LEU A 113 11.16 -13.50 0.40
N SER A 114 12.37 -13.04 0.07
CA SER A 114 12.79 -12.74 -1.29
C SER A 114 14.05 -13.53 -1.62
N TRP A 115 14.11 -14.10 -2.82
CA TRP A 115 15.24 -14.90 -3.28
C TRP A 115 15.66 -14.44 -4.68
N ARG A 116 16.86 -13.89 -4.79
CA ARG A 116 17.44 -13.49 -6.08
C ARG A 116 18.07 -14.71 -6.74
N GLY A 117 17.76 -14.93 -8.04
CA GLY A 117 18.24 -16.11 -8.76
C GLY A 117 17.70 -17.44 -8.18
N ALA A 118 16.49 -17.42 -7.61
CA ALA A 118 15.85 -18.62 -7.10
C ALA A 118 15.65 -19.65 -8.22
N PRO A 119 15.79 -20.96 -7.90
CA PRO A 119 15.28 -21.99 -8.81
C PRO A 119 13.76 -21.84 -8.96
N PRO A 120 13.14 -22.52 -9.93
CA PRO A 120 11.68 -22.55 -10.01
C PRO A 120 11.07 -23.06 -8.70
N LEU A 121 10.33 -22.18 -7.98
CA LEU A 121 9.66 -22.51 -6.72
C LEU A 121 8.20 -22.80 -6.99
N MET A 122 7.66 -23.80 -6.31
CA MET A 122 6.23 -24.15 -6.34
C MET A 122 5.58 -23.98 -4.97
N GLY A 123 4.33 -23.55 -4.97
CA GLY A 123 3.53 -23.53 -3.77
C GLY A 123 3.42 -24.91 -3.13
N GLY A 124 3.54 -25.01 -1.81
CA GLY A 124 3.45 -26.27 -1.08
C GLY A 124 4.75 -27.09 -0.99
N GLU A 125 5.86 -26.65 -1.59
CA GLU A 125 7.17 -27.25 -1.39
C GLU A 125 7.69 -27.01 0.03
N ARG A 126 8.47 -27.93 0.56
CA ARG A 126 9.20 -27.74 1.82
C ARG A 126 10.69 -27.55 1.53
N TRP A 127 11.23 -26.47 2.07
CA TRP A 127 12.60 -26.04 1.86
C TRP A 127 13.34 -25.84 3.17
N ARG A 128 14.65 -26.10 3.13
CA ARG A 128 15.63 -25.66 4.12
C ARG A 128 16.41 -24.48 3.52
N LEU A 129 16.34 -23.32 4.17
CA LEU A 129 16.81 -22.06 3.61
C LEU A 129 17.78 -21.37 4.57
N ALA A 130 18.87 -20.85 4.04
CA ALA A 130 19.73 -19.89 4.72
C ALA A 130 19.18 -18.49 4.47
N VAL A 131 18.62 -17.85 5.49
CA VAL A 131 17.90 -16.58 5.35
C VAL A 131 18.51 -15.52 6.23
N ASN A 132 18.85 -14.37 5.65
CA ASN A 132 19.11 -13.15 6.42
C ASN A 132 17.76 -12.55 6.83
N LEU A 133 17.43 -12.70 8.12
CA LEU A 133 16.16 -12.29 8.69
C LEU A 133 16.21 -10.84 9.15
N LYS A 134 15.10 -10.13 8.97
CA LYS A 134 14.88 -8.76 9.49
C LYS A 134 13.52 -8.66 10.15
N ARG A 135 13.44 -7.85 11.20
CA ARG A 135 12.15 -7.47 11.81
C ARG A 135 11.26 -6.78 10.77
N PRO A 136 9.92 -6.88 10.91
CA PRO A 136 8.98 -6.28 9.96
C PRO A 136 8.99 -4.76 10.08
N ARG A 137 9.92 -4.11 9.39
CA ARG A 137 10.06 -2.66 9.35
C ARG A 137 9.83 -2.13 7.95
N GLY A 138 9.01 -1.07 7.83
CA GLY A 138 8.67 -0.39 6.59
C GLY A 138 9.26 1.00 6.52
N LEU A 139 9.14 1.62 5.34
CA LEU A 139 9.42 3.03 5.13
C LEU A 139 8.25 3.85 5.69
N VAL A 140 8.55 4.95 6.38
CA VAL A 140 7.54 5.81 6.99
C VAL A 140 7.67 7.23 6.46
N ASN A 141 6.67 7.64 5.70
CA ASN A 141 6.54 8.96 5.10
C ASN A 141 5.17 9.57 5.41
N THR A 142 5.00 10.85 5.19
CA THR A 142 3.72 11.57 5.38
C THR A 142 2.58 10.95 4.55
N ALA A 143 2.90 10.37 3.40
CA ALA A 143 1.95 9.69 2.53
C ALA A 143 2.57 8.41 1.95
N GLY A 144 1.72 7.46 1.59
CA GLY A 144 2.13 6.19 1.01
C GLY A 144 1.53 4.98 1.72
N PHE A 145 2.00 3.80 1.35
CA PHE A 145 1.49 2.53 1.86
C PHE A 145 2.13 2.17 3.20
N ASP A 146 1.32 1.99 4.26
CA ASP A 146 1.80 1.52 5.57
C ASP A 146 2.10 0.02 5.53
N TYR A 147 3.36 -0.30 5.22
CA TYR A 147 3.81 -1.67 5.07
C TYR A 147 3.87 -2.42 6.42
N GLU A 148 4.14 -1.73 7.54
CA GLU A 148 4.20 -2.33 8.86
C GLU A 148 2.81 -2.76 9.35
N ALA A 149 1.80 -1.89 9.16
CA ALA A 149 0.40 -2.24 9.42
C ALA A 149 -0.07 -3.44 8.58
N TRP A 150 0.33 -3.48 7.30
CA TRP A 150 0.00 -4.59 6.41
C TRP A 150 0.66 -5.90 6.82
N LEU A 151 1.97 -5.88 7.17
CA LEU A 151 2.68 -7.06 7.66
C LEU A 151 2.05 -7.62 8.93
N LEU A 152 1.72 -6.75 9.90
CA LEU A 152 1.06 -7.15 11.14
C LEU A 152 -0.32 -7.76 10.88
N ALA A 153 -1.11 -7.14 10.00
CA ALA A 153 -2.43 -7.66 9.63
C ALA A 153 -2.37 -9.03 8.93
N GLN A 154 -1.26 -9.32 8.23
CA GLN A 154 -0.99 -10.64 7.65
C GLN A 154 -0.30 -11.60 8.62
N ARG A 155 -0.05 -11.18 9.87
CA ARG A 155 0.70 -11.94 10.89
C ARG A 155 2.08 -12.39 10.41
N ILE A 156 2.74 -11.58 9.57
CA ILE A 156 4.10 -11.82 9.10
C ILE A 156 5.05 -11.30 10.17
N GLY A 157 5.72 -12.22 10.87
CA GLY A 157 6.58 -11.88 12.00
C GLY A 157 8.00 -11.51 11.61
N ALA A 158 8.46 -11.82 10.39
CA ALA A 158 9.73 -11.34 9.85
C ALA A 158 9.71 -11.29 8.33
N ILE A 159 10.60 -10.46 7.79
CA ILE A 159 10.96 -10.43 6.37
C ILE A 159 12.39 -10.96 6.19
N GLY A 160 12.76 -11.43 4.99
CA GLY A 160 14.12 -11.93 4.83
C GLY A 160 14.55 -12.07 3.37
N THR A 161 15.89 -12.18 3.22
CA THR A 161 16.53 -12.49 1.92
C THR A 161 17.19 -13.83 1.99
N VAL A 162 16.82 -14.72 1.10
CA VAL A 162 17.41 -16.06 0.99
C VAL A 162 18.79 -15.95 0.33
N LYS A 163 19.77 -16.62 0.93
CA LYS A 163 21.15 -16.70 0.46
C LYS A 163 21.44 -18.05 -0.24
N ALA A 164 20.88 -19.14 0.31
CA ALA A 164 20.99 -20.49 -0.22
C ALA A 164 19.78 -21.32 0.22
N GLY A 165 19.50 -22.41 -0.47
CA GLY A 165 18.41 -23.29 -0.09
C GLY A 165 18.51 -24.67 -0.72
N GLU A 166 17.89 -25.63 -0.03
CA GLU A 166 17.78 -27.02 -0.43
C GLU A 166 16.32 -27.44 -0.33
N ARG A 167 15.78 -28.07 -1.38
CA ARG A 167 14.42 -28.59 -1.37
C ARG A 167 14.36 -29.91 -0.62
N LEU A 168 13.61 -29.96 0.47
CA LEU A 168 13.44 -31.15 1.32
C LEU A 168 12.32 -32.06 0.83
N ARG A 169 11.19 -31.45 0.37
CA ARG A 169 10.02 -32.21 -0.11
C ARG A 169 9.40 -31.53 -1.32
N PRO A 170 8.88 -32.33 -2.29
CA PRO A 170 8.16 -31.77 -3.45
C PRO A 170 6.86 -31.06 -3.02
N ALA A 171 6.31 -30.30 -3.94
CA ALA A 171 5.05 -29.58 -3.78
C ALA A 171 3.90 -30.53 -3.44
N SER A 172 3.08 -30.18 -2.45
CA SER A 172 1.94 -30.99 -2.02
C SER A 172 0.80 -30.12 -1.50
N GLY A 173 -0.41 -30.69 -1.49
CA GLY A 173 -1.62 -30.03 -0.96
C GLY A 173 -2.21 -28.98 -1.89
N LEU A 174 -3.04 -28.07 -1.32
CA LEU A 174 -3.83 -27.11 -2.07
C LEU A 174 -2.97 -26.12 -2.87
N ASP A 175 -1.89 -25.60 -2.29
CA ASP A 175 -1.03 -24.63 -2.96
C ASP A 175 -0.32 -25.25 -4.17
N ALA A 176 0.09 -26.51 -4.08
CA ALA A 176 0.67 -27.24 -5.20
C ALA A 176 -0.34 -27.43 -6.35
N TRP A 177 -1.57 -27.77 -6.00
CA TRP A 177 -2.66 -27.91 -6.96
C TRP A 177 -2.96 -26.56 -7.66
N ARG A 178 -3.07 -25.47 -6.90
CA ARG A 178 -3.27 -24.12 -7.43
C ARG A 178 -2.13 -23.68 -8.34
N ASP A 179 -0.89 -23.97 -7.97
CA ASP A 179 0.30 -23.62 -8.76
C ASP A 179 0.36 -24.41 -10.08
N ALA A 180 0.04 -25.70 -10.05
CA ALA A 180 -0.07 -26.52 -11.26
C ALA A 180 -1.17 -25.97 -12.19
N TRP A 181 -2.30 -25.51 -11.65
CA TRP A 181 -3.35 -24.86 -12.42
C TRP A 181 -2.92 -23.51 -13.00
N ARG A 182 -2.19 -22.71 -12.20
CA ARG A 182 -1.60 -21.45 -12.67
C ARG A 182 -0.71 -21.70 -13.89
N GLN A 183 0.16 -22.69 -13.82
CA GLN A 183 1.07 -23.00 -14.92
C GLN A 183 0.33 -23.44 -16.19
N ARG A 184 -0.72 -24.27 -16.06
CA ARG A 184 -1.57 -24.65 -17.19
C ARG A 184 -2.29 -23.46 -17.82
N LEU A 185 -2.80 -22.57 -16.98
CA LEU A 185 -3.50 -21.35 -17.43
C LEU A 185 -2.54 -20.39 -18.16
N LEU A 186 -1.31 -20.24 -17.64
CA LEU A 186 -0.28 -19.41 -18.27
C LEU A 186 0.26 -20.01 -19.58
N ALA A 187 0.21 -21.35 -19.74
CA ALA A 187 0.62 -22.05 -20.96
C ALA A 187 -0.46 -22.02 -22.06
N ALA A 188 -1.72 -21.74 -21.69
CA ALA A 188 -2.81 -21.62 -22.67
C ALA A 188 -2.68 -20.33 -23.50
N ASP A 189 -3.10 -20.39 -24.77
CA ASP A 189 -3.20 -19.18 -25.60
C ASP A 189 -4.34 -18.28 -25.11
N THR A 190 -3.96 -17.17 -24.51
CA THR A 190 -4.87 -16.19 -23.90
C THR A 190 -4.66 -14.78 -24.47
N GLN A 191 -4.16 -14.66 -25.68
CA GLN A 191 -3.83 -13.38 -26.32
C GLN A 191 -2.86 -12.53 -25.46
N GLY A 192 -1.92 -13.19 -24.76
CA GLY A 192 -0.97 -12.52 -23.86
C GLY A 192 -1.56 -12.08 -22.52
N ARG A 193 -2.82 -12.41 -22.20
CA ARG A 193 -3.54 -12.00 -20.98
C ARG A 193 -3.56 -13.07 -19.87
N GLY A 194 -2.73 -14.11 -19.99
CA GLY A 194 -2.67 -15.21 -19.02
C GLY A 194 -2.44 -14.77 -17.60
N GLY A 195 -1.55 -13.78 -17.37
CA GLY A 195 -1.32 -13.21 -16.03
C GLY A 195 -2.56 -12.53 -15.43
N ALA A 196 -3.31 -11.79 -16.23
CA ALA A 196 -4.55 -11.16 -15.78
C ALA A 196 -5.68 -12.16 -15.54
N LEU A 197 -5.77 -13.23 -16.35
CA LEU A 197 -6.70 -14.33 -16.10
C LEU A 197 -6.33 -15.13 -14.85
N ALA A 198 -5.04 -15.32 -14.58
CA ALA A 198 -4.57 -15.94 -13.32
C ALA A 198 -4.98 -15.10 -12.10
N ALA A 199 -4.94 -13.77 -12.21
CA ALA A 199 -5.43 -12.88 -11.15
C ALA A 199 -6.93 -13.07 -10.88
N LEU A 200 -7.75 -13.22 -11.93
CA LEU A 200 -9.19 -13.42 -11.81
C LEU A 200 -9.59 -14.81 -11.34
N VAL A 201 -8.87 -15.86 -11.74
CA VAL A 201 -9.23 -17.26 -11.43
C VAL A 201 -8.61 -17.74 -10.13
N LEU A 202 -7.34 -17.42 -9.89
CA LEU A 202 -6.53 -17.95 -8.78
C LEU A 202 -6.14 -16.91 -7.73
N GLY A 203 -6.40 -15.61 -7.99
CA GLY A 203 -5.98 -14.51 -7.12
C GLY A 203 -4.49 -14.11 -7.31
N ASP A 204 -3.81 -14.64 -8.32
CA ASP A 204 -2.40 -14.35 -8.56
C ASP A 204 -2.21 -13.16 -9.51
N GLY A 205 -2.08 -11.96 -8.97
CA GLY A 205 -1.81 -10.75 -9.75
C GLY A 205 -0.34 -10.54 -10.12
N SER A 206 0.55 -11.49 -9.83
CA SER A 206 1.99 -11.36 -10.08
C SER A 206 2.35 -11.32 -11.57
N GLY A 207 1.47 -11.82 -12.44
CA GLY A 207 1.64 -11.80 -13.88
C GLY A 207 1.17 -10.52 -14.58
N LEU A 208 0.61 -9.55 -13.84
CA LEU A 208 0.25 -8.23 -14.38
C LEU A 208 1.49 -7.33 -14.43
N ARG A 209 1.66 -6.60 -15.54
CA ARG A 209 2.76 -5.66 -15.75
C ARG A 209 2.55 -4.36 -14.96
N ALA A 210 3.64 -3.63 -14.73
CA ALA A 210 3.59 -2.35 -14.00
C ALA A 210 2.74 -1.27 -14.72
N ASP A 211 2.74 -1.25 -16.06
CA ASP A 211 1.91 -0.36 -16.86
C ASP A 211 0.42 -0.71 -16.76
N GLU A 212 0.08 -2.00 -16.71
CA GLU A 212 -1.29 -2.48 -16.51
C GLU A 212 -1.80 -2.12 -15.12
N TRP A 213 -0.99 -2.31 -14.07
CA TRP A 213 -1.33 -1.87 -12.72
C TRP A 213 -1.58 -0.36 -12.63
N ARG A 214 -0.74 0.45 -13.32
CA ARG A 214 -0.93 1.91 -13.38
C ARG A 214 -2.24 2.28 -14.07
N MET A 215 -2.53 1.72 -15.23
CA MET A 215 -3.78 1.91 -15.95
C MET A 215 -5.00 1.57 -15.07
N LEU A 216 -4.97 0.42 -14.38
CA LEU A 216 -6.03 0.00 -13.47
C LEU A 216 -6.21 0.97 -12.28
N GLN A 217 -5.12 1.54 -11.75
CA GLN A 217 -5.17 2.56 -10.71
C GLN A 217 -5.76 3.87 -11.24
N ASP A 218 -5.31 4.34 -12.39
CA ASP A 218 -5.78 5.57 -13.01
C ASP A 218 -7.28 5.51 -13.35
N THR A 219 -7.79 4.35 -13.73
CA THR A 219 -9.22 4.10 -14.02
C THR A 219 -10.03 3.63 -12.82
N GLY A 220 -9.41 3.42 -11.64
CA GLY A 220 -10.11 2.93 -10.44
C GLY A 220 -10.66 1.51 -10.56
N THR A 221 -10.11 0.70 -11.48
CA THR A 221 -10.57 -0.67 -11.79
C THR A 221 -9.69 -1.77 -11.20
N VAL A 222 -8.72 -1.42 -10.32
CA VAL A 222 -7.84 -2.37 -9.62
C VAL A 222 -8.62 -3.51 -8.96
N HIS A 223 -9.77 -3.19 -8.36
CA HIS A 223 -10.60 -4.16 -7.66
C HIS A 223 -11.23 -5.23 -8.57
N LEU A 224 -11.24 -5.03 -9.90
CA LEU A 224 -11.69 -6.02 -10.88
C LEU A 224 -10.63 -7.08 -11.18
N MET A 225 -9.32 -6.75 -11.02
CA MET A 225 -8.21 -7.68 -11.24
C MET A 225 -7.76 -8.42 -9.98
N VAL A 226 -8.43 -8.19 -8.88
CA VAL A 226 -8.31 -8.99 -7.65
C VAL A 226 -9.62 -9.76 -7.49
N ILE A 227 -9.58 -11.02 -7.03
CA ILE A 227 -10.83 -11.75 -6.80
C ILE A 227 -11.67 -10.98 -5.79
N SER A 228 -12.75 -10.43 -6.29
CA SER A 228 -13.64 -9.53 -5.54
C SER A 228 -14.84 -10.26 -4.97
N GLY A 229 -15.50 -9.63 -3.99
CA GLY A 229 -16.77 -10.11 -3.48
C GLY A 229 -17.86 -10.20 -4.55
N SER A 230 -17.81 -9.36 -5.60
CA SER A 230 -18.77 -9.40 -6.71
C SER A 230 -18.61 -10.67 -7.54
N HIS A 231 -17.39 -11.13 -7.83
CA HIS A 231 -17.15 -12.36 -8.58
C HIS A 231 -17.72 -13.60 -7.85
N ILE A 232 -17.51 -13.69 -6.54
CA ILE A 232 -18.05 -14.79 -5.71
C ILE A 232 -19.59 -14.71 -5.65
N SER A 233 -20.12 -13.49 -5.46
CA SER A 233 -21.57 -13.25 -5.42
C SER A 233 -22.23 -13.50 -6.77
N LEU A 234 -21.55 -13.17 -7.89
CA LEU A 234 -22.02 -13.46 -9.24
C LEU A 234 -22.13 -14.96 -9.46
N LEU A 235 -21.06 -15.73 -9.19
CA LEU A 235 -21.10 -17.18 -9.36
C LEU A 235 -22.17 -17.82 -8.48
N ALA A 236 -22.25 -17.43 -7.21
CA ALA A 236 -23.29 -17.91 -6.30
C ALA A 236 -24.71 -17.53 -6.81
N GLY A 237 -24.86 -16.30 -7.29
CA GLY A 237 -26.12 -15.81 -7.87
C GLY A 237 -26.52 -16.56 -9.15
N MET A 238 -25.56 -16.86 -10.03
CA MET A 238 -25.80 -17.66 -11.24
C MET A 238 -26.24 -19.08 -10.90
N LEU A 239 -25.55 -19.73 -9.98
CA LEU A 239 -25.89 -21.10 -9.54
C LEU A 239 -27.24 -21.15 -8.82
N TYR A 240 -27.53 -20.17 -7.95
CA TYR A 240 -28.85 -20.02 -7.34
C TYR A 240 -29.94 -19.77 -8.39
N GLY A 241 -29.67 -18.85 -9.34
CA GLY A 241 -30.57 -18.48 -10.42
C GLY A 241 -30.87 -19.63 -11.38
N LEU A 242 -29.89 -20.51 -11.64
CA LEU A 242 -30.05 -21.71 -12.44
C LEU A 242 -31.14 -22.63 -11.84
N VAL A 243 -31.00 -22.96 -10.56
CA VAL A 243 -31.98 -23.83 -9.87
C VAL A 243 -33.35 -23.14 -9.79
N ALA A 244 -33.37 -21.85 -9.46
CA ALA A 244 -34.61 -21.07 -9.39
C ALA A 244 -35.29 -20.93 -10.80
N GLY A 245 -34.48 -20.79 -11.84
CA GLY A 245 -34.96 -20.79 -13.24
C GLY A 245 -35.58 -22.12 -13.65
N LEU A 246 -34.86 -23.22 -13.41
CA LEU A 246 -35.37 -24.57 -13.71
C LEU A 246 -36.67 -24.87 -12.94
N PHE A 247 -36.76 -24.42 -11.67
CA PHE A 247 -37.99 -24.53 -10.90
C PHE A 247 -39.12 -23.71 -11.49
N ARG A 248 -38.89 -22.46 -11.92
CA ARG A 248 -39.93 -21.60 -12.57
C ARG A 248 -40.39 -22.13 -13.91
N LEU A 249 -39.51 -22.77 -14.67
CA LEU A 249 -39.81 -23.41 -15.96
C LEU A 249 -40.50 -24.79 -15.79
N GLY A 250 -40.68 -25.27 -14.56
CA GLY A 250 -41.31 -26.60 -14.30
C GLY A 250 -40.37 -27.79 -14.53
N CYS A 251 -39.08 -27.54 -14.88
CA CYS A 251 -38.08 -28.57 -15.17
C CYS A 251 -37.40 -29.11 -13.91
N TRP A 252 -37.70 -28.57 -12.72
CA TRP A 252 -37.11 -29.03 -11.44
C TRP A 252 -37.83 -30.25 -10.91
N PRO A 253 -37.10 -31.26 -10.39
CA PRO A 253 -37.71 -32.47 -9.83
C PRO A 253 -38.58 -32.13 -8.62
N ARG A 254 -39.87 -32.52 -8.67
CA ARG A 254 -40.85 -32.19 -7.63
C ARG A 254 -40.52 -32.76 -6.24
N ARG A 255 -39.66 -33.81 -6.20
CA ARG A 255 -39.22 -34.46 -4.93
C ARG A 255 -38.15 -33.66 -4.20
N LEU A 256 -37.47 -32.75 -4.87
CA LEU A 256 -36.35 -31.96 -4.29
C LEU A 256 -36.81 -30.56 -3.93
N PRO A 257 -36.62 -30.10 -2.70
CA PRO A 257 -36.95 -28.73 -2.31
C PRO A 257 -35.99 -27.75 -3.01
N TRP A 258 -36.50 -26.95 -3.96
CA TRP A 258 -35.68 -26.08 -4.82
C TRP A 258 -34.85 -25.06 -4.04
N LEU A 259 -35.40 -24.44 -2.99
CA LEU A 259 -34.74 -23.37 -2.25
C LEU A 259 -33.49 -23.86 -1.48
N PRO A 260 -33.54 -24.95 -0.69
CA PRO A 260 -32.35 -25.55 -0.09
C PRO A 260 -31.32 -25.99 -1.14
N CYS A 261 -31.75 -26.58 -2.25
CA CYS A 261 -30.84 -26.99 -3.33
C CYS A 261 -30.18 -25.78 -4.02
N ALA A 262 -30.92 -24.71 -4.29
CA ALA A 262 -30.37 -23.47 -4.82
C ALA A 262 -29.34 -22.84 -3.88
N CYS A 263 -29.67 -22.75 -2.60
CA CYS A 263 -28.74 -22.22 -1.59
C CYS A 263 -27.52 -23.12 -1.43
N GLY A 264 -27.70 -24.45 -1.39
CA GLY A 264 -26.60 -25.42 -1.27
C GLY A 264 -25.62 -25.35 -2.44
N LEU A 265 -26.15 -25.31 -3.67
CA LEU A 265 -25.33 -25.21 -4.88
C LEU A 265 -24.58 -23.85 -4.95
N ALA A 266 -25.25 -22.76 -4.59
CA ALA A 266 -24.63 -21.44 -4.51
C ALA A 266 -23.51 -21.36 -3.48
N LEU A 267 -23.72 -21.98 -2.30
CA LEU A 267 -22.68 -22.10 -1.26
C LEU A 267 -21.52 -22.94 -1.75
N ALA A 268 -21.77 -24.10 -2.35
CA ALA A 268 -20.72 -24.96 -2.89
C ALA A 268 -19.87 -24.23 -3.96
N GLY A 269 -20.53 -23.46 -4.85
CA GLY A 269 -19.83 -22.65 -5.86
C GLY A 269 -18.99 -21.52 -5.23
N ALA A 270 -19.53 -20.80 -4.24
CA ALA A 270 -18.81 -19.72 -3.56
C ALA A 270 -17.56 -20.23 -2.83
N TRP A 271 -17.69 -21.34 -2.09
CA TRP A 271 -16.57 -21.95 -1.36
C TRP A 271 -15.60 -22.67 -2.29
N GLY A 272 -16.08 -23.28 -3.38
CA GLY A 272 -15.25 -23.87 -4.42
C GLY A 272 -14.36 -22.83 -5.10
N TYR A 273 -14.94 -21.68 -5.46
CA TYR A 273 -14.16 -20.56 -5.98
C TYR A 273 -13.19 -19.99 -4.94
N GLY A 274 -13.63 -19.90 -3.68
CA GLY A 274 -12.76 -19.53 -2.57
C GLY A 274 -11.55 -20.46 -2.40
N LEU A 275 -11.73 -21.76 -2.60
CA LEU A 275 -10.66 -22.75 -2.57
C LEU A 275 -9.66 -22.52 -3.72
N MET A 276 -10.13 -22.28 -4.94
CA MET A 276 -9.29 -21.95 -6.08
C MET A 276 -8.49 -20.67 -5.83
N ALA A 277 -9.12 -19.66 -5.23
CA ALA A 277 -8.51 -18.39 -4.85
C ALA A 277 -7.56 -18.47 -3.65
N GLY A 278 -7.45 -19.62 -2.97
CA GLY A 278 -6.60 -19.83 -1.80
C GLY A 278 -7.08 -19.12 -0.54
N PHE A 279 -8.35 -18.76 -0.46
CA PHE A 279 -8.98 -18.11 0.69
C PHE A 279 -8.23 -16.84 1.17
N GLU A 280 -7.75 -16.03 0.25
CA GLU A 280 -7.23 -14.73 0.62
C GLU A 280 -8.27 -13.90 1.40
N VAL A 281 -7.84 -12.92 2.18
CA VAL A 281 -8.69 -12.15 3.09
C VAL A 281 -9.97 -11.59 2.42
N PRO A 282 -9.91 -10.98 1.21
CA PRO A 282 -11.11 -10.51 0.50
C PRO A 282 -12.10 -11.64 0.17
N VAL A 283 -11.56 -12.78 -0.25
CA VAL A 283 -12.34 -13.96 -0.65
C VAL A 283 -13.05 -14.58 0.55
N ARG A 284 -12.37 -14.77 1.68
CA ARG A 284 -12.96 -15.27 2.92
C ARG A 284 -14.15 -14.42 3.38
N ARG A 285 -14.00 -13.09 3.35
CA ARG A 285 -15.09 -12.15 3.67
C ARG A 285 -16.29 -12.33 2.75
N ALA A 286 -16.06 -12.43 1.44
CA ALA A 286 -17.13 -12.62 0.47
C ALA A 286 -17.86 -13.95 0.66
N CYS A 287 -17.13 -15.06 0.86
CA CYS A 287 -17.72 -16.36 1.15
C CYS A 287 -18.58 -16.30 2.42
N LEU A 288 -18.11 -15.66 3.49
CA LEU A 288 -18.89 -15.48 4.72
C LEU A 288 -20.14 -14.62 4.51
N MET A 289 -20.03 -13.50 3.77
CA MET A 289 -21.19 -12.65 3.45
C MET A 289 -22.26 -13.41 2.66
N VAL A 290 -21.84 -14.13 1.61
CA VAL A 290 -22.75 -14.96 0.81
C VAL A 290 -23.37 -16.06 1.64
N SER A 291 -22.58 -16.75 2.47
CA SER A 291 -23.05 -17.81 3.35
C SER A 291 -24.13 -17.32 4.32
N LEU A 292 -23.86 -16.23 5.03
CA LEU A 292 -24.83 -15.66 5.98
C LEU A 292 -26.09 -15.13 5.27
N ALA A 293 -25.96 -14.53 4.09
CA ALA A 293 -27.12 -14.08 3.32
C ALA A 293 -28.00 -15.26 2.86
N LEU A 294 -27.39 -16.35 2.38
CA LEU A 294 -28.12 -17.54 1.94
C LEU A 294 -28.73 -18.31 3.12
N LEU A 295 -28.02 -18.46 4.25
CA LEU A 295 -28.55 -19.05 5.48
C LEU A 295 -29.71 -18.22 6.04
N TRP A 296 -29.58 -16.89 6.01
CA TRP A 296 -30.66 -15.98 6.37
C TRP A 296 -31.90 -16.18 5.46
N ARG A 297 -31.65 -16.30 4.15
CA ARG A 297 -32.71 -16.58 3.15
C ARG A 297 -33.43 -17.91 3.44
N LEU A 298 -32.67 -18.95 3.80
CA LEU A 298 -33.26 -20.26 4.17
C LEU A 298 -34.13 -20.16 5.42
N ARG A 299 -33.63 -19.43 6.46
CA ARG A 299 -34.32 -19.37 7.76
C ARG A 299 -35.55 -18.47 7.76
N PHE A 300 -35.49 -17.33 7.05
CA PHE A 300 -36.52 -16.27 7.11
C PHE A 300 -37.28 -16.10 5.80
N ARG A 301 -36.96 -16.84 4.76
CA ARG A 301 -37.60 -16.82 3.44
C ARG A 301 -37.61 -15.42 2.74
N HIS A 302 -36.83 -14.45 3.23
CA HIS A 302 -36.64 -13.15 2.62
C HIS A 302 -35.15 -12.81 2.53
N LEU A 303 -34.78 -11.93 1.61
CA LEU A 303 -33.42 -11.41 1.50
C LEU A 303 -33.26 -10.22 2.45
N GLY A 304 -32.77 -10.48 3.66
CA GLY A 304 -32.29 -9.44 4.55
C GLY A 304 -30.79 -9.26 4.35
N VAL A 305 -30.29 -8.05 4.18
CA VAL A 305 -28.86 -7.80 3.94
C VAL A 305 -28.17 -7.11 5.12
N SER A 306 -28.85 -6.22 5.83
CA SER A 306 -28.24 -5.44 6.92
C SER A 306 -27.76 -6.28 8.10
N ARG A 307 -28.56 -7.27 8.56
CA ARG A 307 -28.18 -8.15 9.67
C ARG A 307 -27.09 -9.14 9.28
N PRO A 308 -27.15 -9.84 8.10
CA PRO A 308 -26.03 -10.63 7.60
C PRO A 308 -24.75 -9.84 7.44
N LEU A 309 -24.81 -8.61 6.94
CA LEU A 309 -23.64 -7.74 6.82
C LEU A 309 -23.00 -7.45 8.19
N LEU A 310 -23.80 -7.06 9.18
CA LEU A 310 -23.32 -6.80 10.53
C LEU A 310 -22.79 -8.08 11.20
N GLY A 311 -23.48 -9.21 11.01
CA GLY A 311 -23.02 -10.51 11.49
C GLY A 311 -21.68 -10.92 10.89
N THR A 312 -21.51 -10.72 9.57
CA THR A 312 -20.23 -10.98 8.90
C THR A 312 -19.13 -10.06 9.42
N LEU A 313 -19.42 -8.76 9.61
CA LEU A 313 -18.47 -7.81 10.16
C LEU A 313 -17.94 -8.29 11.52
N VAL A 314 -18.84 -8.67 12.42
CA VAL A 314 -18.48 -9.17 13.76
C VAL A 314 -17.68 -10.47 13.67
N LEU A 315 -18.12 -11.45 12.85
CA LEU A 315 -17.41 -12.74 12.71
C LEU A 315 -16.00 -12.56 12.13
N VAL A 316 -15.84 -11.71 11.12
CA VAL A 316 -14.52 -11.41 10.54
C VAL A 316 -13.62 -10.76 11.58
N LEU A 317 -14.14 -9.77 12.34
CA LEU A 317 -13.34 -9.06 13.34
C LEU A 317 -13.04 -9.95 14.58
N LEU A 318 -13.91 -10.88 14.95
CA LEU A 318 -13.61 -11.84 16.01
C LEU A 318 -12.51 -12.84 15.59
N ALA A 319 -12.54 -13.29 14.34
CA ALA A 319 -11.53 -14.19 13.79
C ALA A 319 -10.19 -13.48 13.53
N GLU A 320 -10.27 -12.29 12.97
CA GLU A 320 -9.09 -11.49 12.54
C GLU A 320 -9.25 -10.01 12.93
N PRO A 321 -9.08 -9.64 14.20
CA PRO A 321 -9.24 -8.23 14.64
C PRO A 321 -8.31 -7.26 13.89
N LEU A 322 -7.12 -7.73 13.50
CA LEU A 322 -6.13 -6.95 12.75
C LEU A 322 -6.56 -6.63 11.31
N ALA A 323 -7.65 -7.24 10.81
CA ALA A 323 -8.19 -6.91 9.48
C ALA A 323 -8.56 -5.42 9.36
N CYS A 324 -8.90 -4.73 10.45
CA CYS A 324 -9.20 -3.30 10.47
C CYS A 324 -8.00 -2.41 10.09
N LEU A 325 -6.77 -2.93 10.08
CA LEU A 325 -5.58 -2.23 9.62
C LEU A 325 -5.49 -2.18 8.08
N GLN A 326 -6.24 -3.02 7.36
CA GLN A 326 -6.20 -3.11 5.91
C GLN A 326 -7.25 -2.22 5.24
N ALA A 327 -6.84 -1.44 4.23
CA ALA A 327 -7.75 -0.61 3.44
C ALA A 327 -8.88 -1.42 2.77
N GLY A 328 -8.55 -2.59 2.23
CA GLY A 328 -9.51 -3.49 1.57
C GLY A 328 -10.62 -3.99 2.50
N PHE A 329 -10.37 -4.07 3.82
CA PHE A 329 -11.42 -4.38 4.80
C PHE A 329 -12.49 -3.28 4.82
N TRP A 330 -12.09 -2.03 4.99
CA TRP A 330 -12.99 -0.88 5.05
C TRP A 330 -13.78 -0.71 3.75
N LEU A 331 -13.07 -0.71 2.61
CA LEU A 331 -13.71 -0.51 1.31
C LEU A 331 -14.74 -1.61 1.00
N SER A 332 -14.47 -2.87 1.36
CA SER A 332 -15.40 -3.97 1.13
C SER A 332 -16.69 -3.84 1.93
N PHE A 333 -16.61 -3.56 3.24
CA PHE A 333 -17.81 -3.41 4.08
C PHE A 333 -18.56 -2.12 3.78
N LEU A 334 -17.84 -1.02 3.55
CA LEU A 334 -18.47 0.26 3.18
C LEU A 334 -19.16 0.18 1.82
N ALA A 335 -18.60 -0.54 0.84
CA ALA A 335 -19.24 -0.73 -0.45
C ALA A 335 -20.63 -1.37 -0.31
N VAL A 336 -20.74 -2.48 0.44
CA VAL A 336 -22.02 -3.14 0.66
C VAL A 336 -22.98 -2.24 1.48
N ALA A 337 -22.47 -1.54 2.50
CA ALA A 337 -23.27 -0.62 3.29
C ALA A 337 -23.80 0.56 2.44
N LEU A 338 -22.98 1.09 1.54
CA LEU A 338 -23.39 2.15 0.61
C LEU A 338 -24.45 1.67 -0.40
N LEU A 339 -24.30 0.45 -0.94
CA LEU A 339 -25.35 -0.13 -1.80
C LEU A 339 -26.67 -0.28 -1.04
N LEU A 340 -26.63 -0.70 0.23
CA LEU A 340 -27.82 -0.71 1.08
C LEU A 340 -28.40 0.68 1.25
N TRP A 341 -27.57 1.69 1.54
CA TRP A 341 -28.01 3.08 1.68
C TRP A 341 -28.63 3.64 0.39
N LEU A 342 -28.06 3.28 -0.78
CA LEU A 342 -28.53 3.72 -2.07
C LEU A 342 -29.88 3.11 -2.47
N PHE A 343 -30.17 1.86 -2.06
CA PHE A 343 -31.31 1.12 -2.58
C PHE A 343 -32.35 0.74 -1.51
N ALA A 344 -31.99 0.62 -0.23
CA ALA A 344 -32.92 0.26 0.83
C ALA A 344 -33.93 1.39 1.10
N GLY A 345 -35.19 1.00 1.34
CA GLY A 345 -36.28 1.95 1.68
C GLY A 345 -36.77 2.83 0.54
N ARG A 346 -36.32 2.63 -0.67
CA ARG A 346 -36.77 3.38 -1.85
C ARG A 346 -37.84 2.61 -2.59
N LEU A 347 -39.05 3.17 -2.60
CA LEU A 347 -40.20 2.59 -3.30
C LEU A 347 -40.13 2.88 -4.80
N GLY A 348 -40.59 1.93 -5.63
CA GLY A 348 -40.71 2.07 -7.07
C GLY A 348 -39.94 0.99 -7.85
N ARG A 349 -40.38 0.78 -9.12
CA ARG A 349 -39.67 -0.12 -10.04
C ARG A 349 -38.57 0.66 -10.75
N TRP A 350 -37.34 0.27 -10.52
CA TRP A 350 -36.19 0.84 -11.20
C TRP A 350 -35.96 0.12 -12.53
N ARG A 351 -35.72 0.91 -13.59
CA ARG A 351 -35.16 0.35 -14.82
C ARG A 351 -33.73 -0.07 -14.52
N TRP A 352 -33.32 -1.25 -14.99
CA TRP A 352 -32.02 -1.83 -14.65
C TRP A 352 -30.83 -0.89 -14.93
N TRP A 353 -30.85 -0.14 -16.04
CA TRP A 353 -29.78 0.82 -16.38
C TRP A 353 -29.73 2.04 -15.47
N THR A 354 -30.87 2.52 -14.99
CA THR A 354 -30.88 3.63 -14.02
C THR A 354 -30.40 3.17 -12.66
N ALA A 355 -30.74 1.95 -12.26
CA ALA A 355 -30.20 1.34 -11.03
C ALA A 355 -28.70 1.12 -11.14
N TRP A 356 -28.23 0.61 -12.28
CA TRP A 356 -26.83 0.37 -12.57
C TRP A 356 -26.01 1.68 -12.54
N GLY A 357 -26.41 2.67 -13.34
CA GLY A 357 -25.75 3.99 -13.34
C GLY A 357 -25.72 4.64 -11.94
N ARG A 358 -26.84 4.55 -11.20
CA ARG A 358 -26.89 5.07 -9.83
C ARG A 358 -25.94 4.33 -8.88
N ALA A 359 -25.80 3.01 -9.04
CA ALA A 359 -24.85 2.23 -8.26
C ALA A 359 -23.43 2.72 -8.51
N GLN A 360 -22.98 2.86 -9.77
CA GLN A 360 -21.63 3.26 -10.12
C GLN A 360 -21.30 4.69 -9.64
N TRP A 361 -22.17 5.67 -9.92
CA TRP A 361 -21.97 7.03 -9.43
C TRP A 361 -22.05 7.14 -7.90
N GLY A 362 -22.99 6.41 -7.29
CA GLY A 362 -23.13 6.37 -5.85
C GLY A 362 -21.93 5.74 -5.15
N MET A 363 -21.36 4.68 -5.74
CA MET A 363 -20.14 4.04 -5.25
C MET A 363 -18.92 4.94 -5.42
N ALA A 364 -18.75 5.57 -6.58
CA ALA A 364 -17.63 6.48 -6.82
C ALA A 364 -17.64 7.64 -5.80
N LEU A 365 -18.79 8.27 -5.58
CA LEU A 365 -18.94 9.37 -4.64
C LEU A 365 -18.84 8.90 -3.18
N GLY A 366 -19.52 7.80 -2.84
CA GLY A 366 -19.60 7.30 -1.47
C GLY A 366 -18.29 6.71 -0.95
N LEU A 367 -17.48 6.10 -1.83
CA LEU A 367 -16.15 5.59 -1.48
C LEU A 367 -15.04 6.63 -1.63
N ALA A 368 -15.30 7.81 -2.22
CA ALA A 368 -14.28 8.84 -2.38
C ALA A 368 -13.67 9.25 -1.03
N MET A 369 -14.49 9.63 -0.06
CA MET A 369 -14.01 10.06 1.25
C MET A 369 -13.29 8.96 2.04
N PRO A 370 -13.81 7.73 2.15
CA PRO A 370 -13.07 6.60 2.72
C PRO A 370 -11.74 6.32 2.01
N SER A 371 -11.70 6.41 0.68
CA SER A 371 -10.44 6.21 -0.07
C SER A 371 -9.40 7.28 0.30
N LEU A 372 -9.80 8.55 0.36
CA LEU A 372 -8.91 9.63 0.80
C LEU A 372 -8.42 9.44 2.24
N ALA A 373 -9.31 9.03 3.15
CA ALA A 373 -8.95 8.72 4.54
C ALA A 373 -7.92 7.58 4.66
N LEU A 374 -7.89 6.70 3.67
CA LEU A 374 -6.95 5.57 3.58
C LEU A 374 -5.69 5.91 2.74
N GLY A 375 -5.54 7.18 2.32
CA GLY A 375 -4.40 7.63 1.52
C GLY A 375 -4.41 7.13 0.07
N LEU A 376 -5.56 6.67 -0.43
CA LEU A 376 -5.70 6.17 -1.79
C LEU A 376 -6.10 7.29 -2.76
N PRO A 377 -5.56 7.31 -3.99
CA PRO A 377 -5.97 8.26 -5.01
C PRO A 377 -7.41 8.02 -5.48
N LEU A 378 -8.06 9.07 -5.96
CA LEU A 378 -9.37 9.00 -6.58
C LEU A 378 -9.22 8.95 -8.10
N SER A 379 -9.87 7.99 -8.75
CA SER A 379 -9.95 7.95 -10.20
C SER A 379 -11.05 8.90 -10.68
N LEU A 380 -10.72 9.88 -11.50
CA LEU A 380 -11.69 10.80 -12.07
C LEU A 380 -12.51 10.14 -13.18
N SER A 381 -11.92 9.24 -13.95
CA SER A 381 -12.62 8.41 -14.94
C SER A 381 -13.33 7.19 -14.33
N GLY A 382 -13.15 6.94 -13.03
CA GLY A 382 -13.52 5.69 -12.35
C GLY A 382 -15.00 5.32 -12.46
N ALA A 383 -15.92 6.30 -12.32
CA ALA A 383 -17.35 6.02 -12.45
C ALA A 383 -17.71 5.53 -13.86
N LEU A 384 -17.15 6.17 -14.91
CA LEU A 384 -17.35 5.80 -16.30
C LEU A 384 -16.66 4.47 -16.63
N ALA A 385 -15.42 4.32 -16.20
CA ALA A 385 -14.66 3.08 -16.39
C ALA A 385 -15.39 1.88 -15.77
N ASN A 386 -15.86 2.01 -14.53
CA ASN A 386 -16.57 0.93 -13.84
C ASN A 386 -17.97 0.67 -14.40
N LEU A 387 -18.65 1.70 -14.95
CA LEU A 387 -19.93 1.51 -15.63
C LEU A 387 -19.82 0.50 -16.78
N LEU A 388 -18.67 0.49 -17.47
CA LEU A 388 -18.38 -0.40 -18.61
C LEU A 388 -17.63 -1.66 -18.18
N ALA A 389 -16.57 -1.51 -17.37
CA ALA A 389 -15.66 -2.60 -17.04
C ALA A 389 -16.27 -3.64 -16.11
N VAL A 390 -17.11 -3.23 -15.13
CA VAL A 390 -17.71 -4.19 -14.20
C VAL A 390 -18.58 -5.21 -14.91
N PRO A 391 -19.61 -4.84 -15.70
CA PRO A 391 -20.41 -5.84 -16.42
C PRO A 391 -19.58 -6.60 -17.47
N TRP A 392 -18.59 -5.96 -18.07
CA TRP A 392 -17.70 -6.61 -19.03
C TRP A 392 -16.92 -7.74 -18.39
N VAL A 393 -16.22 -7.45 -17.28
CA VAL A 393 -15.43 -8.47 -16.55
C VAL A 393 -16.34 -9.55 -15.99
N GLU A 394 -17.44 -9.18 -15.36
CA GLU A 394 -18.33 -10.13 -14.68
C GLU A 394 -19.08 -11.04 -15.65
N MET A 395 -19.47 -10.56 -16.84
CA MET A 395 -20.29 -11.34 -17.77
C MET A 395 -19.51 -11.94 -18.94
N LEU A 396 -18.47 -11.25 -19.44
CA LEU A 396 -17.76 -11.66 -20.67
C LEU A 396 -16.38 -12.26 -20.37
N VAL A 397 -15.78 -11.97 -19.23
CA VAL A 397 -14.42 -12.48 -18.90
C VAL A 397 -14.47 -13.58 -17.85
N VAL A 398 -15.07 -13.33 -16.68
CA VAL A 398 -15.04 -14.26 -15.54
C VAL A 398 -15.72 -15.60 -15.82
N PRO A 399 -16.94 -15.67 -16.41
CA PRO A 399 -17.59 -16.94 -16.68
C PRO A 399 -16.79 -17.84 -17.64
N PRO A 400 -16.34 -17.38 -18.82
CA PRO A 400 -15.54 -18.22 -19.70
C PRO A 400 -14.15 -18.52 -19.14
N ALA A 401 -13.55 -17.61 -18.33
CA ALA A 401 -12.27 -17.88 -17.65
C ALA A 401 -12.40 -19.01 -16.64
N LEU A 402 -13.43 -19.01 -15.79
CA LEU A 402 -13.70 -20.08 -14.83
C LEU A 402 -14.07 -21.40 -15.51
N ALA A 403 -14.99 -21.36 -16.47
CA ALA A 403 -15.39 -22.55 -17.22
C ALA A 403 -14.21 -23.12 -18.03
N GLY A 404 -13.47 -22.27 -18.73
CA GLY A 404 -12.27 -22.69 -19.48
C GLY A 404 -11.21 -23.30 -18.58
N SER A 405 -10.96 -22.71 -17.42
CA SER A 405 -10.05 -23.27 -16.44
C SER A 405 -10.49 -24.64 -15.94
N LEU A 406 -11.76 -24.84 -15.63
CA LEU A 406 -12.31 -26.13 -15.20
C LEU A 406 -12.27 -27.19 -16.32
N LEU A 407 -12.43 -26.78 -17.57
CA LEU A 407 -12.49 -27.65 -18.75
C LEU A 407 -11.14 -27.79 -19.46
N LEU A 408 -10.01 -27.33 -18.90
CA LEU A 408 -8.68 -27.50 -19.46
C LEU A 408 -8.29 -28.99 -19.69
N GLY A 409 -8.97 -29.92 -19.01
CA GLY A 409 -8.83 -31.36 -19.27
C GLY A 409 -9.55 -31.86 -20.52
N VAL A 410 -10.42 -31.04 -21.13
CA VAL A 410 -11.16 -31.37 -22.37
C VAL A 410 -10.48 -30.66 -23.54
N PRO A 411 -9.78 -31.40 -24.42
CA PRO A 411 -9.01 -30.79 -25.51
C PRO A 411 -9.86 -29.86 -26.38
N GLY A 412 -9.33 -28.68 -26.65
CA GLY A 412 -9.97 -27.65 -27.48
C GLY A 412 -11.06 -26.83 -26.80
N VAL A 413 -11.79 -27.38 -25.83
CA VAL A 413 -12.92 -26.65 -25.17
C VAL A 413 -12.40 -25.65 -24.14
N GLY A 414 -11.58 -26.10 -23.21
CA GLY A 414 -11.01 -25.23 -22.16
C GLY A 414 -10.17 -24.11 -22.75
N GLU A 415 -9.32 -24.46 -23.71
CA GLU A 415 -8.45 -23.51 -24.41
C GLU A 415 -9.23 -22.45 -25.19
N SER A 416 -10.28 -22.84 -25.92
CA SER A 416 -11.13 -21.90 -26.64
C SER A 416 -11.85 -20.92 -25.72
N LEU A 417 -12.34 -21.38 -24.56
CA LEU A 417 -12.97 -20.51 -23.55
C LEU A 417 -11.96 -19.55 -22.94
N LEU A 418 -10.74 -19.99 -22.66
CA LEU A 418 -9.67 -19.12 -22.16
C LEU A 418 -9.23 -18.11 -23.22
N TRP A 419 -9.17 -18.49 -24.47
CA TRP A 419 -8.89 -17.59 -25.59
C TRP A 419 -9.96 -16.48 -25.69
N ILE A 420 -11.26 -16.85 -25.62
CA ILE A 420 -12.38 -15.89 -25.62
C ILE A 420 -12.24 -14.93 -24.43
N ALA A 421 -11.97 -15.45 -23.22
CA ALA A 421 -11.79 -14.62 -22.03
C ALA A 421 -10.60 -13.67 -22.19
N GLY A 422 -9.46 -14.16 -22.72
CA GLY A 422 -8.27 -13.36 -22.97
C GLY A 422 -8.48 -12.27 -24.01
N ALA A 423 -9.10 -12.60 -25.14
CA ALA A 423 -9.43 -11.64 -26.20
C ALA A 423 -10.40 -10.56 -25.70
N SER A 424 -11.43 -10.97 -24.94
CA SER A 424 -12.39 -10.04 -24.32
C SER A 424 -11.70 -9.09 -23.34
N LEU A 425 -10.78 -9.60 -22.52
CA LEU A 425 -10.01 -8.80 -21.55
C LEU A 425 -9.02 -7.85 -22.24
N ASP A 426 -8.43 -8.28 -23.35
CA ASP A 426 -7.55 -7.45 -24.17
C ASP A 426 -8.27 -6.21 -24.72
N GLN A 427 -9.47 -6.40 -25.27
CA GLN A 427 -10.31 -5.29 -25.73
C GLN A 427 -10.67 -4.34 -24.59
N LEU A 428 -10.99 -4.87 -23.40
CA LEU A 428 -11.26 -4.04 -22.23
C LEU A 428 -10.03 -3.22 -21.83
N PHE A 429 -8.84 -3.81 -21.86
CA PHE A 429 -7.60 -3.09 -21.51
C PHE A 429 -7.33 -1.95 -22.49
N HIS A 430 -7.54 -2.13 -23.79
CA HIS A 430 -7.45 -1.04 -24.76
C HIS A 430 -8.42 0.12 -24.44
N LEU A 431 -9.66 -0.21 -24.07
CA LEU A 431 -10.64 0.80 -23.65
C LEU A 431 -10.19 1.53 -22.37
N LEU A 432 -9.67 0.79 -21.38
CA LEU A 432 -9.20 1.39 -20.12
C LEU A 432 -7.97 2.29 -20.32
N VAL A 433 -7.08 1.98 -21.26
CA VAL A 433 -5.95 2.85 -21.64
C VAL A 433 -6.47 4.18 -22.19
N LEU A 434 -7.48 4.16 -23.06
CA LEU A 434 -8.12 5.38 -23.59
C LEU A 434 -8.75 6.22 -22.46
N LEU A 435 -9.48 5.57 -21.54
CA LEU A 435 -10.11 6.26 -20.41
C LEU A 435 -9.09 6.83 -19.41
N ALA A 436 -7.97 6.13 -19.17
CA ALA A 436 -6.88 6.63 -18.35
C ALA A 436 -6.23 7.88 -18.96
N GLY A 437 -6.16 7.95 -20.30
CA GLY A 437 -5.64 9.12 -21.03
C GLY A 437 -6.55 10.35 -20.94
N LEU A 438 -7.87 10.17 -20.74
CA LEU A 438 -8.82 11.27 -20.61
C LEU A 438 -8.72 11.96 -19.24
N ALA A 439 -8.62 11.19 -18.17
CA ALA A 439 -8.52 11.70 -16.80
C ALA A 439 -7.88 10.65 -15.89
N GLY A 440 -6.68 10.95 -15.43
CA GLY A 440 -5.93 10.06 -14.53
C GLY A 440 -6.42 10.09 -13.08
N ALA A 441 -5.70 9.40 -12.23
CA ALA A 441 -5.95 9.42 -10.79
C ALA A 441 -5.58 10.79 -10.19
N TRP A 442 -6.48 11.31 -9.35
CA TRP A 442 -6.30 12.54 -8.61
C TRP A 442 -6.15 12.24 -7.11
N GLN A 443 -5.19 12.86 -6.48
CA GLN A 443 -5.00 12.79 -5.05
C GLN A 443 -4.97 14.22 -4.50
N PRO A 444 -6.03 14.65 -3.81
CA PRO A 444 -6.01 15.93 -3.13
C PRO A 444 -4.98 15.92 -1.99
N PRO A 445 -4.57 17.10 -1.52
CA PRO A 445 -3.72 17.23 -0.34
C PRO A 445 -4.31 16.49 0.86
N ALA A 446 -3.44 16.10 1.81
CA ALA A 446 -3.88 15.41 3.01
C ALA A 446 -4.85 16.28 3.82
N ALA A 447 -6.10 15.84 3.92
CA ALA A 447 -7.12 16.52 4.69
C ALA A 447 -6.96 16.25 6.19
N THR A 448 -7.40 17.21 7.02
CA THR A 448 -7.48 17.01 8.46
C THR A 448 -8.51 15.93 8.80
N ALA A 449 -8.39 15.29 9.97
CA ALA A 449 -9.35 14.28 10.43
C ALA A 449 -10.79 14.85 10.46
N TRP A 450 -10.98 16.11 10.84
CA TRP A 450 -12.28 16.78 10.80
C TRP A 450 -12.79 17.00 9.38
N GLY A 451 -11.91 17.39 8.45
CA GLY A 451 -12.25 17.52 7.03
C GLY A 451 -12.75 16.20 6.45
N VAL A 452 -12.07 15.10 6.76
CA VAL A 452 -12.49 13.75 6.36
C VAL A 452 -13.83 13.36 6.98
N ALA A 453 -14.03 13.60 8.28
CA ALA A 453 -15.29 13.29 8.96
C ALA A 453 -16.48 14.08 8.37
N LEU A 454 -16.29 15.38 8.13
CA LEU A 454 -17.29 16.22 7.45
C LEU A 454 -17.53 15.72 6.01
N GLY A 455 -16.48 15.36 5.29
CA GLY A 455 -16.59 14.81 3.95
C GLY A 455 -17.38 13.50 3.90
N MET A 456 -17.17 12.60 4.85
CA MET A 456 -17.97 11.37 4.97
C MET A 456 -19.45 11.66 5.23
N LEU A 457 -19.75 12.58 6.16
CA LEU A 457 -21.10 13.02 6.41
C LEU A 457 -21.70 13.67 5.16
N GLY A 458 -20.93 14.51 4.46
CA GLY A 458 -21.31 15.15 3.21
C GLY A 458 -21.67 14.13 2.12
N ALA A 459 -20.87 13.09 1.95
CA ALA A 459 -21.17 12.02 1.00
C ALA A 459 -22.46 11.27 1.33
N LEU A 460 -22.73 10.99 2.61
CA LEU A 460 -23.99 10.39 3.05
C LEU A 460 -25.19 11.30 2.80
N CYS A 461 -25.06 12.61 3.06
CA CYS A 461 -26.10 13.61 2.77
C CYS A 461 -26.35 13.72 1.26
N TRP A 462 -25.30 13.75 0.44
CA TRP A 462 -25.44 13.81 -1.03
C TRP A 462 -26.17 12.61 -1.59
N LEU A 463 -25.87 11.42 -1.07
CA LEU A 463 -26.50 10.17 -1.47
C LEU A 463 -27.87 9.90 -0.83
N ALA A 464 -28.35 10.82 0.02
CA ALA A 464 -29.63 10.70 0.69
C ALA A 464 -30.81 10.62 -0.32
N PRO A 465 -31.98 10.07 0.09
CA PRO A 465 -33.19 10.05 -0.73
C PRO A 465 -33.59 11.44 -1.22
N ALA A 466 -34.19 11.50 -2.43
CA ALA A 466 -34.53 12.77 -3.08
C ALA A 466 -35.50 13.66 -2.29
N GLY A 467 -36.28 13.09 -1.38
CA GLY A 467 -37.20 13.83 -0.50
C GLY A 467 -36.54 14.61 0.64
N LEU A 468 -35.22 14.41 0.87
CA LEU A 468 -34.48 15.15 1.90
C LEU A 468 -33.70 16.31 1.23
N PRO A 469 -33.92 17.57 1.63
CA PRO A 469 -33.24 18.72 1.01
C PRO A 469 -31.82 18.94 1.56
N VAL A 470 -31.05 17.84 1.75
CA VAL A 470 -29.69 17.88 2.37
C VAL A 470 -28.55 17.75 1.36
N ARG A 471 -28.85 17.59 0.06
CA ARG A 471 -27.82 17.35 -0.96
C ARG A 471 -26.87 18.52 -1.15
N GLY A 472 -27.40 19.77 -1.17
CA GLY A 472 -26.57 20.97 -1.26
C GLY A 472 -25.63 21.11 -0.06
N LEU A 473 -26.15 20.84 1.15
CA LEU A 473 -25.31 20.77 2.36
C LEU A 473 -24.25 19.66 2.23
N GLY A 474 -24.62 18.51 1.65
CA GLY A 474 -23.68 17.41 1.40
C GLY A 474 -22.48 17.82 0.57
N ALA A 475 -22.70 18.57 -0.54
CA ALA A 475 -21.61 19.10 -1.35
C ALA A 475 -20.69 20.03 -0.56
N LEU A 476 -21.27 20.94 0.21
CA LEU A 476 -20.52 21.90 1.03
C LEU A 476 -19.65 21.19 2.08
N LEU A 477 -20.18 20.17 2.75
CA LEU A 477 -19.47 19.39 3.76
C LEU A 477 -18.30 18.57 3.18
N MET A 478 -18.30 18.27 1.89
CA MET A 478 -17.20 17.56 1.24
C MET A 478 -15.99 18.48 0.92
N LEU A 479 -16.19 19.79 0.81
CA LEU A 479 -15.15 20.74 0.40
C LEU A 479 -13.89 20.70 1.28
N PRO A 480 -13.96 20.66 2.63
CA PRO A 480 -12.76 20.61 3.47
C PRO A 480 -11.89 19.37 3.25
N ALA A 481 -12.45 18.26 2.75
CA ALA A 481 -11.71 17.08 2.43
C ALA A 481 -11.14 17.09 1.00
N LEU A 482 -11.86 17.68 0.05
CA LEU A 482 -11.46 17.71 -1.36
C LEU A 482 -10.52 18.88 -1.67
N ALA A 483 -10.63 19.98 -0.94
CA ALA A 483 -9.81 21.18 -1.08
C ALA A 483 -9.39 21.69 0.30
N PRO A 484 -8.55 20.94 1.03
CA PRO A 484 -8.08 21.38 2.34
C PRO A 484 -7.22 22.63 2.21
N LEU A 485 -7.40 23.56 3.13
CA LEU A 485 -6.61 24.77 3.21
C LEU A 485 -5.20 24.40 3.69
N LEU A 486 -4.25 24.40 2.78
CA LEU A 486 -2.84 24.24 3.11
C LEU A 486 -2.31 25.54 3.71
N ARG A 487 -1.50 25.44 4.76
CA ARG A 487 -0.80 26.62 5.28
C ARG A 487 0.26 27.04 4.27
N PRO A 488 0.23 28.27 3.77
CA PRO A 488 1.26 28.75 2.87
C PRO A 488 2.60 28.88 3.62
N ILE A 489 3.69 28.60 2.93
CA ILE A 489 5.03 28.87 3.43
C ILE A 489 5.25 30.39 3.32
N GLU A 490 5.71 31.02 4.39
CA GLU A 490 6.01 32.45 4.40
C GLU A 490 7.26 32.74 3.56
N ALA A 491 7.32 33.92 2.94
CA ALA A 491 8.51 34.34 2.19
C ALA A 491 9.75 34.41 3.10
N GLY A 492 10.89 33.98 2.57
CA GLY A 492 12.13 33.88 3.31
C GLY A 492 12.31 32.60 4.10
N TYR A 493 11.33 31.67 4.04
CA TYR A 493 11.45 30.35 4.66
C TYR A 493 11.39 29.23 3.61
N ALA A 494 12.04 28.11 3.92
CA ALA A 494 11.93 26.89 3.11
C ALA A 494 11.52 25.68 3.98
N GLU A 495 10.48 24.98 3.58
CA GLU A 495 10.16 23.66 4.13
C GLU A 495 11.05 22.61 3.49
N VAL A 496 11.74 21.83 4.31
CA VAL A 496 12.63 20.76 3.90
C VAL A 496 12.04 19.43 4.36
N ARG A 497 11.92 18.47 3.44
CA ARG A 497 11.50 17.11 3.74
C ARG A 497 12.50 16.11 3.18
N MET A 498 13.26 15.45 4.05
CA MET A 498 14.07 14.31 3.68
C MET A 498 13.22 13.06 3.79
N LEU A 499 12.94 12.44 2.64
CA LEU A 499 12.04 11.29 2.55
C LEU A 499 12.73 10.00 3.01
N ASP A 500 11.99 9.12 3.68
CA ASP A 500 12.46 7.77 3.98
C ASP A 500 12.32 6.90 2.71
N VAL A 501 13.37 6.85 1.92
CA VAL A 501 13.50 6.01 0.71
C VAL A 501 14.28 4.72 0.95
N GLY A 502 14.59 4.40 2.22
CA GLY A 502 15.49 3.32 2.57
C GLY A 502 16.95 3.68 2.23
N GLN A 503 17.70 2.77 1.59
CA GLN A 503 19.04 3.11 1.13
C GLN A 503 18.94 3.97 -0.11
N GLY A 504 19.42 5.22 -0.02
CA GLY A 504 19.35 6.24 -1.05
C GLY A 504 18.99 7.60 -0.49
N LEU A 505 18.74 8.57 -1.36
CA LEU A 505 18.44 9.94 -0.98
C LEU A 505 17.27 10.50 -1.80
N ALA A 506 16.38 11.25 -1.15
CA ALA A 506 15.41 12.12 -1.77
C ALA A 506 15.03 13.23 -0.81
N VAL A 507 15.24 14.49 -1.19
CA VAL A 507 14.93 15.66 -0.36
C VAL A 507 14.06 16.63 -1.16
N LEU A 508 12.89 16.93 -0.64
CA LEU A 508 11.98 17.93 -1.19
C LEU A 508 12.20 19.27 -0.48
N LEU A 509 12.46 20.30 -1.26
CA LEU A 509 12.60 21.68 -0.82
C LEU A 509 11.42 22.49 -1.37
N ARG A 510 10.69 23.18 -0.49
CA ARG A 510 9.55 24.01 -0.88
C ARG A 510 9.71 25.42 -0.32
N THR A 511 9.51 26.41 -1.15
CA THR A 511 9.32 27.81 -0.75
C THR A 511 7.85 28.21 -0.93
N ARG A 512 7.52 29.48 -0.84
CA ARG A 512 6.14 29.95 -0.98
C ARG A 512 5.50 29.56 -2.31
N GLY A 513 6.26 29.67 -3.42
CA GLY A 513 5.75 29.46 -4.78
C GLY A 513 6.50 28.42 -5.60
N HIS A 514 7.59 27.83 -5.06
CA HIS A 514 8.47 26.95 -5.82
C HIS A 514 8.74 25.63 -5.08
N ALA A 515 9.05 24.58 -5.86
CA ALA A 515 9.41 23.27 -5.35
C ALA A 515 10.60 22.68 -6.12
N LEU A 516 11.62 22.23 -5.39
CA LEU A 516 12.81 21.56 -5.90
C LEU A 516 12.90 20.18 -5.27
N LEU A 517 13.09 19.14 -6.08
CA LEU A 517 13.45 17.82 -5.61
C LEU A 517 14.96 17.59 -5.81
N TYR A 518 15.64 17.21 -4.75
CA TYR A 518 17.04 16.80 -4.73
C TYR A 518 17.10 15.28 -4.57
N ASP A 519 17.56 14.56 -5.59
CA ASP A 519 17.53 13.11 -5.74
C ASP A 519 16.12 12.49 -5.68
N ALA A 520 15.98 11.21 -6.06
CA ALA A 520 14.68 10.56 -6.23
C ALA A 520 14.64 9.12 -5.67
N GLY A 521 15.68 8.68 -4.98
CA GLY A 521 15.81 7.34 -4.41
C GLY A 521 16.07 6.25 -5.45
N ALA A 522 16.13 5.01 -4.96
CA ALA A 522 16.53 3.85 -5.73
C ALA A 522 15.39 3.26 -6.58
N ARG A 523 15.78 2.54 -7.64
CA ARG A 523 14.89 1.65 -8.39
C ARG A 523 15.51 0.25 -8.52
N GLN A 524 14.77 -0.78 -8.13
CA GLN A 524 15.17 -2.18 -8.29
C GLN A 524 14.05 -2.97 -8.98
N GLY A 525 14.14 -3.16 -10.29
CA GLY A 525 13.09 -3.78 -11.09
C GLY A 525 11.78 -2.98 -11.01
N ASP A 526 10.72 -3.61 -10.51
CA ASP A 526 9.41 -2.98 -10.32
C ASP A 526 9.29 -2.22 -8.97
N PHE A 527 10.35 -2.22 -8.17
CA PHE A 527 10.39 -1.51 -6.91
C PHE A 527 11.08 -0.16 -7.11
N ASP A 528 10.28 0.87 -7.35
CA ASP A 528 10.69 2.22 -7.70
C ASP A 528 10.32 3.19 -6.57
N MET A 529 11.30 3.85 -5.95
CA MET A 529 11.08 4.81 -4.86
C MET A 529 10.45 6.10 -5.36
N GLY A 530 10.72 6.48 -6.60
CA GLY A 530 10.00 7.58 -7.25
C GLY A 530 8.49 7.35 -7.22
N GLU A 531 8.04 6.16 -7.67
CA GLU A 531 6.61 5.82 -7.69
C GLU A 531 6.01 5.58 -6.29
N ARG A 532 6.74 4.92 -5.40
CA ARG A 532 6.20 4.43 -4.12
C ARG A 532 6.27 5.43 -2.99
N VAL A 533 7.23 6.35 -3.03
CA VAL A 533 7.50 7.31 -1.97
C VAL A 533 7.39 8.75 -2.48
N VAL A 534 8.19 9.11 -3.49
CA VAL A 534 8.28 10.52 -3.93
C VAL A 534 6.95 11.01 -4.47
N LEU A 535 6.36 10.31 -5.46
CA LEU A 535 5.09 10.74 -6.08
C LEU A 535 3.93 10.84 -5.10
N PRO A 536 3.67 9.90 -4.18
CA PRO A 536 2.64 10.05 -3.15
C PRO A 536 2.85 11.27 -2.26
N VAL A 537 4.09 11.55 -1.85
CA VAL A 537 4.38 12.73 -1.01
C VAL A 537 4.15 14.03 -1.78
N LEU A 538 4.65 14.15 -3.02
CA LEU A 538 4.43 15.34 -3.85
C LEU A 538 2.93 15.63 -4.04
N ARG A 539 2.13 14.60 -4.30
CA ARG A 539 0.66 14.72 -4.45
C ARG A 539 -0.02 15.14 -3.15
N SER A 540 0.40 14.55 -2.02
CA SER A 540 -0.18 14.89 -0.71
C SER A 540 0.05 16.34 -0.28
N LEU A 541 0.96 17.04 -0.95
CA LEU A 541 1.30 18.45 -0.74
C LEU A 541 0.71 19.38 -1.82
N ASP A 542 -0.21 18.88 -2.65
CA ASP A 542 -0.81 19.58 -3.79
C ASP A 542 0.18 20.10 -4.83
N LEU A 543 1.34 19.49 -4.92
CA LEU A 543 2.30 19.84 -5.95
C LEU A 543 1.81 19.28 -7.29
N ARG A 544 1.67 20.15 -8.29
CA ARG A 544 1.27 19.79 -9.65
C ARG A 544 2.44 19.73 -10.61
N ARG A 545 3.51 20.43 -10.26
CA ARG A 545 4.77 20.49 -11.01
C ARG A 545 5.94 20.67 -10.06
N LEU A 546 7.12 20.33 -10.51
CA LEU A 546 8.37 20.70 -9.89
C LEU A 546 9.04 21.80 -10.73
N ASP A 547 9.60 22.80 -10.09
CA ASP A 547 10.38 23.82 -10.79
C ASP A 547 11.72 23.23 -11.22
N GLY A 548 12.30 22.34 -10.41
CA GLY A 548 13.54 21.65 -10.72
C GLY A 548 13.65 20.26 -10.12
N LEU A 549 14.42 19.42 -10.78
CA LEU A 549 14.94 18.15 -10.29
C LEU A 549 16.46 18.20 -10.36
N LEU A 550 17.12 18.14 -9.20
CA LEU A 550 18.56 18.09 -9.11
C LEU A 550 18.97 16.69 -8.67
N LEU A 551 19.70 15.97 -9.52
CA LEU A 551 20.26 14.67 -9.24
C LEU A 551 21.74 14.85 -8.88
N SER A 552 22.10 14.49 -7.64
CA SER A 552 23.47 14.64 -7.16
C SER A 552 24.44 13.97 -8.13
N HIS A 553 24.23 12.71 -8.45
CA HIS A 553 24.96 11.92 -9.42
C HIS A 553 24.06 10.82 -10.03
N ALA A 554 24.61 9.93 -10.87
CA ALA A 554 23.81 9.00 -11.65
C ALA A 554 23.60 7.62 -10.98
N ASP A 555 24.10 7.41 -9.76
CA ASP A 555 23.95 6.12 -9.10
C ASP A 555 22.49 5.84 -8.75
N ASN A 556 22.15 4.55 -8.75
CA ASN A 556 20.76 4.10 -8.72
C ASN A 556 19.99 4.55 -7.48
N ASP A 557 20.65 4.63 -6.34
CA ASP A 557 20.03 5.03 -5.06
C ASP A 557 19.78 6.55 -4.94
N HIS A 558 20.21 7.34 -5.94
CA HIS A 558 19.95 8.78 -6.09
C HIS A 558 19.05 9.08 -7.29
N ALA A 559 19.39 8.50 -8.46
CA ALA A 559 18.72 8.80 -9.72
C ALA A 559 17.70 7.76 -10.17
N GLY A 560 17.62 6.59 -9.50
CA GLY A 560 16.78 5.46 -9.94
C GLY A 560 15.30 5.79 -10.08
N GLY A 561 14.75 6.58 -9.17
CA GLY A 561 13.35 7.02 -9.18
C GLY A 561 13.05 8.20 -10.10
N ALA A 562 14.07 8.86 -10.66
CA ALA A 562 13.90 10.07 -11.45
C ALA A 562 13.00 9.89 -12.70
N PRO A 563 13.07 8.78 -13.46
CA PRO A 563 12.19 8.59 -14.61
C PRO A 563 10.70 8.63 -14.25
N ALA A 564 10.32 8.04 -13.11
CA ALA A 564 8.94 8.06 -12.63
C ALA A 564 8.51 9.50 -12.27
N VAL A 565 9.37 10.25 -11.61
CA VAL A 565 9.10 11.65 -11.24
C VAL A 565 8.96 12.52 -12.49
N VAL A 566 9.90 12.45 -13.44
CA VAL A 566 9.88 13.25 -14.67
C VAL A 566 8.63 12.97 -15.50
N SER A 567 8.24 11.71 -15.62
CA SER A 567 7.05 11.33 -16.41
C SER A 567 5.74 11.88 -15.85
N ARG A 568 5.67 12.16 -14.53
CA ARG A 568 4.43 12.56 -13.85
C ARG A 568 4.37 14.05 -13.46
N PHE A 569 5.52 14.67 -13.18
CA PHE A 569 5.60 16.04 -12.68
C PHE A 569 6.28 17.02 -13.66
N ALA A 570 6.86 16.50 -14.74
CA ALA A 570 7.51 17.30 -15.80
C ALA A 570 8.28 18.50 -15.22
N PRO A 571 9.40 18.30 -14.50
CA PRO A 571 10.14 19.38 -13.87
C PRO A 571 10.61 20.40 -14.92
N GLY A 572 10.59 21.68 -14.56
CA GLY A 572 10.98 22.77 -15.45
C GLY A 572 12.44 22.63 -15.95
N TRP A 573 13.29 22.01 -15.15
CA TRP A 573 14.66 21.65 -15.52
C TRP A 573 15.12 20.41 -14.74
N VAL A 574 16.06 19.66 -15.34
CA VAL A 574 16.77 18.54 -14.69
C VAL A 574 18.25 18.81 -14.80
N VAL A 575 18.96 18.72 -13.66
CA VAL A 575 20.41 18.92 -13.56
C VAL A 575 21.02 17.72 -12.86
N SER A 576 22.22 17.30 -13.27
CA SER A 576 22.97 16.23 -12.61
C SER A 576 24.47 16.48 -12.64
N GLY A 577 25.18 15.97 -11.63
CA GLY A 577 26.65 15.87 -11.65
C GLY A 577 27.18 14.95 -12.76
N GLU A 578 26.36 13.99 -13.22
CA GLU A 578 26.74 13.02 -14.25
C GLU A 578 25.65 12.83 -15.32
N PRO A 579 25.29 13.86 -16.08
CA PRO A 579 24.17 13.79 -17.03
C PRO A 579 24.36 12.73 -18.12
N ALA A 580 25.59 12.46 -18.53
CA ALA A 580 25.90 11.47 -19.59
C ALA A 580 25.60 10.00 -19.18
N ARG A 581 25.53 9.69 -17.88
CA ARG A 581 25.19 8.36 -17.38
C ARG A 581 23.68 8.15 -17.18
N LEU A 582 22.90 9.22 -17.29
CA LEU A 582 21.46 9.16 -17.10
C LEU A 582 20.73 8.83 -18.41
N PRO A 583 19.52 8.24 -18.34
CA PRO A 583 18.68 8.06 -19.52
C PRO A 583 18.42 9.38 -20.24
N SER A 584 18.55 9.39 -21.57
CA SER A 584 18.34 10.58 -22.40
C SER A 584 16.94 11.18 -22.26
N SER A 585 15.95 10.36 -21.88
CA SER A 585 14.56 10.77 -21.59
C SER A 585 14.44 11.76 -20.43
N LEU A 586 15.44 11.86 -19.56
CA LEU A 586 15.47 12.84 -18.48
C LEU A 586 15.90 14.23 -18.94
N ALA A 587 16.49 14.38 -20.13
CA ALA A 587 17.02 15.62 -20.67
C ALA A 587 17.89 16.39 -19.65
N ALA A 588 18.68 15.67 -18.86
CA ALA A 588 19.48 16.22 -17.78
C ALA A 588 20.66 17.05 -18.32
N ARG A 589 20.88 18.21 -17.72
CA ARG A 589 22.03 19.08 -17.98
C ARG A 589 23.11 18.89 -16.91
N GLY A 590 24.35 19.32 -17.21
CA GLY A 590 25.44 19.31 -16.24
C GLY A 590 25.19 20.26 -15.07
N CYS A 591 25.74 19.90 -13.92
CA CYS A 591 25.72 20.74 -12.73
C CYS A 591 26.81 21.82 -12.85
N GLU A 592 26.46 22.96 -13.44
CA GLU A 592 27.31 24.15 -13.49
C GLU A 592 27.14 24.98 -12.21
N GLU A 593 28.15 25.74 -11.84
CA GLU A 593 28.08 26.66 -10.71
C GLU A 593 27.00 27.71 -10.99
N ARG A 594 25.95 27.74 -10.18
CA ARG A 594 24.81 28.65 -10.34
C ARG A 594 24.27 29.06 -8.98
N ARG A 595 23.89 30.36 -8.89
CA ARG A 595 23.16 30.92 -7.73
C ARG A 595 21.83 31.51 -8.20
N TRP A 596 20.77 31.28 -7.46
CA TRP A 596 19.44 31.85 -7.71
C TRP A 596 18.68 32.06 -6.41
N GLU A 597 17.61 32.77 -6.48
CA GLU A 597 16.75 33.06 -5.35
C GLU A 597 15.30 32.75 -5.70
N TRP A 598 14.59 32.13 -4.78
CA TRP A 598 13.15 31.90 -4.81
C TRP A 598 12.52 32.36 -3.50
N ASP A 599 11.56 33.27 -3.59
CA ASP A 599 10.75 33.74 -2.44
C ASP A 599 11.60 34.21 -1.24
N GLY A 600 12.76 34.80 -1.45
CA GLY A 600 13.68 35.24 -0.39
C GLY A 600 14.56 34.15 0.19
N VAL A 601 14.61 32.96 -0.45
CA VAL A 601 15.52 31.85 -0.13
C VAL A 601 16.57 31.75 -1.22
N THR A 602 17.83 31.73 -0.84
CA THR A 602 18.96 31.64 -1.77
C THR A 602 19.39 30.19 -1.96
N PHE A 603 19.59 29.80 -3.19
CA PHE A 603 20.11 28.51 -3.61
C PHE A 603 21.43 28.70 -4.33
N ALA A 604 22.42 27.85 -4.08
CA ALA A 604 23.69 27.80 -4.78
C ALA A 604 24.10 26.36 -5.04
N GLN A 605 24.25 25.99 -6.30
CA GLN A 605 24.74 24.69 -6.71
C GLN A 605 26.21 24.74 -7.13
N TRP A 606 26.90 23.63 -6.86
CA TRP A 606 28.30 23.44 -7.19
C TRP A 606 28.61 21.98 -7.48
N SER A 607 29.53 21.73 -8.39
CA SER A 607 30.12 20.39 -8.57
C SER A 607 31.62 20.50 -8.82
N TRP A 608 32.34 19.44 -8.48
CA TRP A 608 33.77 19.40 -8.72
C TRP A 608 34.07 18.84 -10.12
N ALA A 609 34.23 19.72 -11.09
CA ALA A 609 34.42 19.38 -12.53
C ALA A 609 35.63 18.46 -12.80
N ARG A 610 36.65 18.49 -11.91
CA ARG A 610 37.88 17.69 -12.03
C ARG A 610 37.86 16.39 -11.22
N ALA A 611 36.71 16.00 -10.74
CA ALA A 611 36.59 14.77 -9.95
C ALA A 611 36.76 13.52 -10.82
N ASP A 612 37.51 12.56 -10.30
CA ASP A 612 37.75 11.27 -10.98
C ASP A 612 36.62 10.24 -10.67
N SER A 613 36.02 10.32 -9.48
CA SER A 613 34.96 9.40 -9.07
C SER A 613 33.56 9.95 -9.37
N ALA A 614 32.61 9.05 -9.61
CA ALA A 614 31.19 9.37 -9.76
C ALA A 614 30.64 10.14 -8.54
N ASN A 615 30.95 9.67 -7.35
CA ASN A 615 30.51 10.26 -6.09
C ASN A 615 31.02 11.68 -5.92
N ASP A 616 32.32 11.93 -6.21
CA ASP A 616 32.92 13.26 -6.08
C ASP A 616 32.41 14.27 -7.12
N ARG A 617 31.75 13.80 -8.20
CA ARG A 617 31.02 14.64 -9.16
C ARG A 617 29.64 15.05 -8.67
N SER A 618 29.22 14.60 -7.49
CA SER A 618 27.91 14.96 -6.94
C SER A 618 27.68 16.47 -7.00
N CYS A 619 26.50 16.85 -7.47
CA CYS A 619 26.03 18.22 -7.45
C CYS A 619 25.65 18.63 -6.04
N VAL A 620 26.47 19.42 -5.38
CA VAL A 620 26.23 19.94 -4.03
C VAL A 620 25.27 21.13 -4.11
N LEU A 621 24.29 21.19 -3.20
CA LEU A 621 23.34 22.28 -3.11
C LEU A 621 23.38 22.93 -1.72
N ARG A 622 23.68 24.22 -1.68
CA ARG A 622 23.58 25.07 -0.50
C ARG A 622 22.29 25.88 -0.59
N VAL A 623 21.49 25.81 0.47
CA VAL A 623 20.23 26.57 0.61
C VAL A 623 20.34 27.45 1.83
N GLU A 624 20.03 28.73 1.67
CA GLU A 624 20.06 29.70 2.75
C GLU A 624 18.73 30.44 2.90
N ALA A 625 18.17 30.40 4.10
CA ALA A 625 16.94 31.04 4.46
C ALA A 625 17.14 31.81 5.77
N ARG A 626 16.95 33.13 5.77
CA ARG A 626 17.10 34.01 6.95
C ARG A 626 18.39 33.77 7.76
N GLY A 627 19.50 33.50 7.07
CA GLY A 627 20.82 33.27 7.68
C GLY A 627 21.02 31.86 8.22
N GLU A 628 20.05 30.95 8.13
CA GLU A 628 20.20 29.53 8.41
C GLU A 628 20.53 28.78 7.13
N VAL A 629 21.50 27.87 7.17
CA VAL A 629 22.09 27.22 6.00
C VAL A 629 21.94 25.72 6.05
N LEU A 630 21.33 25.16 5.00
CA LEU A 630 21.32 23.72 4.69
C LEU A 630 22.33 23.42 3.58
N LEU A 631 23.12 22.35 3.78
CA LEU A 631 24.02 21.81 2.77
C LEU A 631 23.63 20.38 2.42
N LEU A 632 23.22 20.16 1.16
CA LEU A 632 23.00 18.85 0.56
C LEU A 632 24.21 18.50 -0.30
N THR A 633 24.86 17.42 0.03
CA THR A 633 26.19 17.06 -0.48
C THR A 633 26.14 15.92 -1.50
N GLY A 634 25.01 15.17 -1.57
CA GLY A 634 25.01 13.87 -2.25
C GLY A 634 26.05 12.94 -1.61
N ASP A 635 26.85 12.31 -2.45
CA ASP A 635 27.78 11.27 -2.03
C ASP A 635 29.24 11.67 -2.15
N ILE A 636 29.55 13.00 -2.05
CA ILE A 636 30.96 13.45 -2.10
C ILE A 636 31.81 12.71 -1.07
N ALA A 637 33.03 12.35 -1.48
CA ALA A 637 34.05 11.79 -0.62
C ALA A 637 35.04 12.90 -0.17
N ARG A 638 36.02 12.52 0.64
CA ARG A 638 36.96 13.48 1.25
C ARG A 638 37.65 14.41 0.26
N ALA A 639 37.97 13.94 -0.95
CA ALA A 639 38.63 14.75 -1.95
C ALA A 639 37.73 15.92 -2.39
N ALA A 640 36.46 15.66 -2.70
CA ALA A 640 35.50 16.70 -3.04
C ALA A 640 35.13 17.59 -1.84
N GLU A 641 35.10 17.04 -0.60
CA GLU A 641 34.94 17.85 0.61
C GLU A 641 36.04 18.90 0.74
N TYR A 642 37.33 18.52 0.52
CA TYR A 642 38.43 19.45 0.53
C TYR A 642 38.34 20.50 -0.59
N ALA A 643 37.95 20.08 -1.79
CA ALA A 643 37.78 20.99 -2.92
C ALA A 643 36.66 22.02 -2.65
N TRP A 644 35.55 21.57 -2.02
CA TRP A 644 34.45 22.44 -1.63
C TRP A 644 34.89 23.45 -0.56
N LEU A 645 35.57 22.97 0.51
CA LEU A 645 36.09 23.84 1.57
C LEU A 645 37.10 24.89 1.05
N ALA A 646 37.96 24.50 0.12
CA ALA A 646 38.91 25.43 -0.49
C ALA A 646 38.20 26.56 -1.26
N ARG A 647 37.03 26.27 -1.85
CA ARG A 647 36.20 27.23 -2.58
C ARG A 647 35.43 28.16 -1.65
N GLN A 648 34.90 27.64 -0.51
CA GLN A 648 33.96 28.35 0.38
C GLN A 648 34.67 29.10 1.52
N GLY A 649 35.92 28.77 1.84
CA GLY A 649 36.64 29.35 2.98
C GLY A 649 36.13 28.78 4.32
N GLU A 650 35.52 29.62 5.15
CA GLU A 650 34.86 29.21 6.42
C GLU A 650 33.35 29.19 6.25
N PRO A 651 32.79 28.07 5.78
CA PRO A 651 31.37 27.99 5.53
C PRO A 651 30.58 27.81 6.82
N ARG A 652 29.55 28.62 7.03
CA ARG A 652 28.52 28.33 8.02
C ARG A 652 27.57 27.30 7.45
N VAL A 653 27.33 26.24 8.19
CA VAL A 653 26.33 25.19 7.87
C VAL A 653 25.59 24.84 9.14
N ASP A 654 24.28 25.06 9.17
CA ASP A 654 23.45 24.74 10.34
C ASP A 654 22.88 23.30 10.21
N TRP A 655 22.47 22.93 8.97
CA TRP A 655 21.96 21.62 8.62
C TRP A 655 22.84 20.97 7.55
N LEU A 656 23.30 19.76 7.82
CA LEU A 656 24.16 19.02 6.87
C LEU A 656 23.53 17.67 6.54
N GLN A 657 23.27 17.40 5.25
CA GLN A 657 23.05 16.03 4.84
C GLN A 657 24.41 15.30 4.90
N ALA A 658 24.48 14.23 5.67
CA ALA A 658 25.71 13.47 5.85
C ALA A 658 26.18 12.90 4.50
N PRO A 659 27.35 13.32 4.00
CA PRO A 659 27.87 12.88 2.71
C PRO A 659 27.92 11.35 2.63
N HIS A 660 27.51 10.79 1.49
CA HIS A 660 27.56 9.37 1.19
C HIS A 660 26.92 8.50 2.30
N HIS A 661 25.72 8.93 2.79
CA HIS A 661 24.97 8.26 3.86
C HIS A 661 25.73 8.04 5.17
N GLY A 662 26.83 8.76 5.40
CA GLY A 662 27.75 8.54 6.52
C GLY A 662 28.78 7.43 6.28
N SER A 663 29.22 7.25 5.03
CA SER A 663 30.30 6.33 4.65
C SER A 663 31.63 6.72 5.31
N ARG A 664 32.50 5.72 5.55
CA ARG A 664 33.88 5.95 6.04
C ARG A 664 34.72 6.78 5.06
N SER A 665 34.40 6.77 3.75
CA SER A 665 35.09 7.54 2.72
C SER A 665 34.78 9.03 2.76
N SER A 666 33.79 9.46 3.53
CA SER A 666 33.29 10.83 3.62
C SER A 666 33.30 11.37 5.05
N SER A 667 32.75 12.56 5.24
CA SER A 667 32.66 13.25 6.52
C SER A 667 34.03 13.36 7.19
N GLY A 668 35.03 13.83 6.44
CA GLY A 668 36.40 14.01 6.90
C GLY A 668 36.46 14.97 8.10
N GLU A 669 37.46 14.79 9.00
CA GLU A 669 37.57 15.57 10.21
C GLU A 669 37.67 17.08 9.94
N ALA A 670 38.43 17.47 8.91
CA ALA A 670 38.54 18.87 8.49
C ALA A 670 37.18 19.43 7.99
N PHE A 671 36.40 18.63 7.25
CA PHE A 671 35.09 19.03 6.77
C PHE A 671 34.11 19.23 7.92
N VAL A 672 34.03 18.25 8.85
CA VAL A 672 33.14 18.30 10.01
C VAL A 672 33.51 19.46 10.94
N ARG A 673 34.81 19.69 11.21
CA ARG A 673 35.26 20.79 12.08
C ARG A 673 35.06 22.19 11.49
N ARG A 674 35.17 22.34 10.17
CA ARG A 674 34.99 23.64 9.51
C ARG A 674 33.53 23.98 9.22
N THR A 675 32.71 22.99 8.90
CA THR A 675 31.26 23.20 8.71
C THR A 675 30.50 23.32 10.01
N ARG A 676 30.94 22.60 11.08
CA ARG A 676 30.36 22.58 12.44
C ARG A 676 28.82 22.62 12.44
N PRO A 677 28.14 21.68 11.75
CA PRO A 677 26.69 21.68 11.69
C PRO A 677 26.07 21.45 13.07
N HIS A 678 24.95 22.13 13.35
CA HIS A 678 24.15 21.85 14.53
C HIS A 678 23.34 20.56 14.35
N HIS A 679 22.83 20.33 13.12
CA HIS A 679 22.01 19.19 12.77
C HIS A 679 22.61 18.43 11.59
N VAL A 680 22.63 17.11 11.70
CA VAL A 680 23.10 16.20 10.66
C VAL A 680 21.98 15.26 10.25
N LEU A 681 21.65 15.26 8.96
CA LEU A 681 20.60 14.44 8.37
C LEU A 681 21.21 13.23 7.70
N VAL A 682 20.90 12.03 8.19
CA VAL A 682 21.37 10.77 7.62
C VAL A 682 20.22 10.06 6.91
N SER A 683 20.31 9.94 5.58
CA SER A 683 19.39 9.12 4.79
C SER A 683 19.97 7.74 4.60
N ARG A 684 19.30 6.70 5.07
CA ARG A 684 19.79 5.31 4.98
C ARG A 684 18.70 4.26 5.18
N GLY A 685 18.97 3.05 4.73
CA GLY A 685 18.11 1.90 5.01
C GLY A 685 18.38 1.28 6.40
N TRP A 686 17.33 0.79 7.04
CA TRP A 686 17.46 0.02 8.28
C TRP A 686 18.30 -1.24 8.06
N ARG A 687 19.31 -1.45 8.91
CA ARG A 687 20.23 -2.60 8.78
C ARG A 687 20.77 -2.73 7.34
N ASN A 688 21.22 -1.61 6.75
CA ASN A 688 21.79 -1.62 5.40
C ASN A 688 23.08 -2.45 5.33
N ALA A 689 23.35 -3.00 4.14
CA ALA A 689 24.48 -3.90 3.93
C ALA A 689 25.86 -3.21 4.01
N PHE A 690 25.87 -1.87 3.93
CA PHE A 690 27.09 -1.06 3.93
C PHE A 690 27.55 -0.69 5.34
N GLY A 691 26.71 -0.89 6.35
CA GLY A 691 26.97 -0.49 7.74
C GLY A 691 26.96 1.03 7.94
N HIS A 692 26.25 1.78 7.08
CA HIS A 692 26.11 3.23 7.21
C HIS A 692 25.07 3.62 8.26
N PRO A 693 25.26 4.76 8.99
CA PRO A 693 26.50 5.52 9.08
C PRO A 693 27.58 4.75 9.84
N HIS A 694 28.83 4.88 9.43
CA HIS A 694 29.96 4.28 10.16
C HIS A 694 30.12 4.90 11.54
N ALA A 695 30.49 4.07 12.53
CA ALA A 695 30.69 4.52 13.90
C ALA A 695 31.69 5.69 14.03
N GLU A 696 32.78 5.65 13.25
CA GLU A 696 33.76 6.75 13.20
C GLU A 696 33.16 8.07 12.72
N VAL A 697 32.22 8.02 11.76
CA VAL A 697 31.54 9.22 11.25
C VAL A 697 30.59 9.76 12.32
N VAL A 698 29.84 8.89 12.97
CA VAL A 698 28.96 9.26 14.09
C VAL A 698 29.76 9.91 15.21
N GLN A 699 30.94 9.34 15.57
CA GLN A 699 31.81 9.91 16.61
C GLN A 699 32.34 11.30 16.24
N ARG A 700 32.68 11.56 14.96
CA ARG A 700 33.12 12.90 14.51
C ARG A 700 32.01 13.94 14.67
N TYR A 701 30.78 13.63 14.34
CA TYR A 701 29.64 14.53 14.54
C TYR A 701 29.29 14.69 16.03
N ALA A 702 29.34 13.62 16.81
CA ALA A 702 29.18 13.69 18.27
C ALA A 702 30.27 14.55 18.93
N GLY A 703 31.52 14.50 18.44
CA GLY A 703 32.64 15.30 18.93
C GLY A 703 32.48 16.82 18.78
N ILE A 704 31.57 17.26 17.92
CA ILE A 704 31.17 18.67 17.75
C ILE A 704 29.78 18.98 18.35
N ALA A 705 29.19 18.03 19.11
CA ALA A 705 27.86 18.08 19.71
C ALA A 705 26.72 18.27 18.67
N ALA A 706 26.90 17.78 17.46
CA ALA A 706 25.85 17.84 16.41
C ALA A 706 24.73 16.84 16.73
N GLN A 707 23.48 17.27 16.55
CA GLN A 707 22.31 16.42 16.66
C GLN A 707 22.12 15.61 15.37
N ILE A 708 22.07 14.27 15.49
CA ILE A 708 21.96 13.37 14.35
C ILE A 708 20.51 12.90 14.22
N HIS A 709 19.89 13.17 13.05
CA HIS A 709 18.59 12.71 12.64
C HIS A 709 18.76 11.62 11.57
N ASP A 710 18.01 10.52 11.64
CA ASP A 710 18.25 9.31 10.86
C ASP A 710 16.92 8.78 10.29
N THR A 711 16.76 8.80 8.96
CA THR A 711 15.51 8.37 8.33
C THR A 711 15.13 6.93 8.64
N ALA A 712 16.10 6.05 8.88
CA ALA A 712 15.81 4.66 9.26
C ALA A 712 15.23 4.54 10.68
N ARG A 713 15.55 5.49 11.59
CA ARG A 713 15.05 5.52 12.96
C ARG A 713 13.80 6.38 13.08
N ASP A 714 13.83 7.55 12.46
CA ASP A 714 12.87 8.62 12.68
C ASP A 714 11.77 8.67 11.58
N GLY A 715 11.95 7.91 10.48
CA GLY A 715 11.13 8.01 9.27
C GLY A 715 11.53 9.25 8.45
N ALA A 716 10.65 9.72 7.59
CA ALA A 716 10.88 10.97 6.89
C ALA A 716 11.02 12.13 7.88
N LEU A 717 11.96 13.03 7.58
CA LEU A 717 12.29 14.18 8.43
C LEU A 717 11.73 15.46 7.81
N THR A 718 11.07 16.28 8.61
CA THR A 718 10.50 17.56 8.16
C THR A 718 10.92 18.69 9.10
N PHE A 719 11.42 19.79 8.54
CA PHE A 719 11.73 21.02 9.28
C PHE A 719 11.56 22.25 8.39
N THR A 720 11.55 23.44 8.99
CA THR A 720 11.45 24.72 8.28
C THR A 720 12.77 25.47 8.44
N LEU A 721 13.53 25.59 7.37
CA LEU A 721 14.77 26.37 7.34
C LEU A 721 14.47 27.86 7.49
N GLY A 722 15.23 28.54 8.34
CA GLY A 722 15.05 29.94 8.70
C GLY A 722 14.29 30.16 10.01
N ARG A 723 13.74 29.10 10.67
CA ARG A 723 13.03 29.19 11.95
C ARG A 723 13.84 28.76 13.16
N GLY A 724 14.99 28.15 12.99
CA GLY A 724 15.83 27.68 14.12
C GLY A 724 15.12 26.61 14.95
N GLY A 725 14.48 25.63 14.32
CA GLY A 725 13.75 24.55 14.99
C GLY A 725 14.41 23.19 14.85
N GLU A 726 13.80 22.16 15.44
CA GLU A 726 14.21 20.76 15.32
C GLU A 726 13.50 20.07 14.13
N ALA A 727 14.14 19.03 13.58
CA ALA A 727 13.50 18.16 12.63
C ALA A 727 12.49 17.24 13.32
N ARG A 728 11.30 17.09 12.72
CA ARG A 728 10.28 16.13 13.17
C ARG A 728 10.37 14.88 12.33
N GLY A 729 10.42 13.73 12.98
CA GLY A 729 10.36 12.43 12.35
C GLY A 729 8.93 11.91 12.22
N GLU A 730 8.58 11.32 11.08
CA GLU A 730 7.24 10.72 10.88
C GLU A 730 6.98 9.51 11.78
N ARG A 731 8.02 8.88 12.36
CA ARG A 731 7.85 7.80 13.35
C ARG A 731 7.49 8.30 14.75
N GLU A 732 7.59 9.60 15.03
CA GLU A 732 7.10 10.20 16.28
C GLU A 732 5.58 10.04 16.45
N ALA A 733 4.85 9.96 15.31
CA ALA A 733 3.44 9.62 15.34
C ALA A 733 3.27 8.17 15.84
N ALA A 734 2.85 8.06 17.10
CA ALA A 734 2.71 6.76 17.77
C ALA A 734 1.60 5.92 17.12
N HIS A 735 1.95 4.72 16.69
CA HIS A 735 1.03 3.67 16.29
C HIS A 735 1.54 2.36 16.88
N PHE A 736 0.68 1.58 17.53
CA PHE A 736 1.08 0.35 18.22
C PHE A 736 1.73 -0.69 17.29
N TRP A 737 1.47 -0.63 16.00
CA TRP A 737 2.03 -1.57 15.01
C TRP A 737 3.40 -1.18 14.46
N ARG A 738 3.84 0.07 14.70
CA ARG A 738 5.15 0.54 14.24
C ARG A 738 6.29 -0.06 15.05
N GLU A 739 7.33 -0.44 14.37
CA GLU A 739 8.58 -0.87 14.98
C GLU A 739 9.31 0.37 15.54
N LYS A 740 9.57 0.36 16.86
CA LYS A 740 10.26 1.46 17.57
C LYS A 740 11.77 1.41 17.35
#